data_6e48b590b260c25f3cda12fcb2a2ea2c
#
_entry.id   6e48b590b260c25f3cda12fcb2a2ea2c
#
_cell.length_a   1.000
_cell.length_b   1.000
_cell.length_c   1.000
_cell.angle_alpha   90.00
_cell.angle_beta   90.00
_cell.angle_gamma   90.00
#
_symmetry.space_group_name_H-M   'P 1'
#
loop_
_entity.id
_entity.type
_entity.pdbx_description
1 polymer ?
#
loop_
_entity_poly.entity_id
_entity_poly.type
_entity_poly.pdbx_seq_one_letter_code
_entity_poly.pdbx_strand_id
1 'polypeptide(L)'
;MAKAIGIDLGTTNSVVAFKDTSVRTITTGPDNQELCRSCVAVDRKTGDFVVGNSPYNSWKKYAPNIVVSVKRLMGAAISDEQVQKMKTQRSLYPYGIDKLAGGTDESVAVILNGKQYTPEQISAQILRQLKDDASVKLGEITHAVITVPAYFNEKQKTATRKAAELAGLKVQRLLAEPTAAAISYGVDKMGKDEEKVFLVYDFGGGTFDLSILVASGGNFIESGTGGDRWLGGDDIDKALMNYVFEQTNKENDVNVQEIIEALDNRKRFAFQGELKKQIEGAKKQLSNSNSASIEIFGELETEDGDMVDIDVSVTRDQFESLIRPLIQRTIELVDELLDKTGYPIETVDNILLVGGSSCIPLVRKMLVDKYGEEKILSSEKPMLAIAEGAAILAHALSDEFECPSCGEMVNKDVDVCPHCGAKLNATEEGEEESPILVTYTTKHNYYIKLESGNDKIIEANELLPFEISRKYKTSTDNQKIVELVILSDAEDGNLEKIASGFFTIAENLPVDSNLTFTFNLTESEVLSVTVKVDKTGKKTNVVLGRGNKDSKCLKEISESLEQVLGDSSISDSKKSEFTSKIQEVIDTISAGNLKEDASEWQDLENRTNLATNDAHLPDESNESTALIIAKILLGTFSRYISSEDESDMRENITKAEDSSNPMGRVVALKKLESLTEKYSLFTTMFMFKIVAMGNSLDPATAARADKAFADMMKALERHDIDTVRDLISSNSDLLRVAGGGIDIKTALKNG
;
A
#
# COMPACT_ATOMS: atom_id res chain seq x y z
N MET A 1 -8.81 -28.64 -8.31
CA MET A 1 -7.58 -28.00 -7.84
C MET A 1 -7.57 -26.54 -8.21
N ALA A 2 -6.86 -25.74 -7.47
CA ALA A 2 -6.92 -24.28 -7.58
C ALA A 2 -6.08 -23.79 -8.78
N LYS A 3 -6.70 -23.02 -9.65
CA LYS A 3 -6.05 -22.44 -10.85
C LYS A 3 -5.36 -21.11 -10.54
N ALA A 4 -4.34 -20.76 -11.33
CA ALA A 4 -3.67 -19.46 -11.30
C ALA A 4 -4.12 -18.59 -12.46
N ILE A 5 -4.26 -17.28 -12.22
CA ILE A 5 -4.71 -16.29 -13.19
C ILE A 5 -3.69 -15.15 -13.34
N GLY A 6 -3.71 -14.48 -14.48
CA GLY A 6 -3.04 -13.21 -14.68
C GLY A 6 -4.00 -12.05 -14.48
N ILE A 7 -3.58 -11.04 -13.74
CA ILE A 7 -4.39 -9.84 -13.48
C ILE A 7 -3.59 -8.59 -13.83
N ASP A 8 -4.15 -7.76 -14.70
CA ASP A 8 -3.76 -6.36 -14.81
C ASP A 8 -4.64 -5.53 -13.87
N LEU A 9 -4.05 -5.00 -12.80
CA LEU A 9 -4.71 -4.08 -11.89
C LEU A 9 -4.41 -2.64 -12.31
N GLY A 10 -5.15 -2.14 -13.31
CA GLY A 10 -4.92 -0.83 -13.89
C GLY A 10 -5.55 0.33 -13.10
N THR A 11 -5.09 1.56 -13.34
CA THR A 11 -5.64 2.78 -12.74
C THR A 11 -7.10 3.02 -13.13
N THR A 12 -7.41 2.80 -14.40
CA THR A 12 -8.75 3.07 -14.98
C THR A 12 -9.55 1.79 -15.22
N ASN A 13 -8.93 0.77 -15.79
CA ASN A 13 -9.53 -0.53 -16.05
C ASN A 13 -8.62 -1.62 -15.50
N SER A 14 -9.23 -2.71 -15.06
CA SER A 14 -8.53 -3.94 -14.67
C SER A 14 -9.01 -5.09 -15.54
N VAL A 15 -8.12 -6.03 -15.80
CA VAL A 15 -8.37 -7.18 -16.67
C VAL A 15 -7.90 -8.44 -15.99
N VAL A 16 -8.63 -9.53 -16.16
CA VAL A 16 -8.23 -10.86 -15.75
C VAL A 16 -8.14 -11.78 -16.98
N ALA A 17 -7.05 -12.53 -17.06
CA ALA A 17 -6.80 -13.50 -18.10
C ALA A 17 -6.37 -14.85 -17.52
N PHE A 18 -6.54 -15.88 -18.32
CA PHE A 18 -6.16 -17.24 -17.98
C PHE A 18 -5.52 -17.91 -19.20
N LYS A 19 -4.51 -18.74 -18.99
CA LYS A 19 -3.89 -19.60 -20.00
C LYS A 19 -4.12 -21.07 -19.63
N ASP A 20 -4.66 -21.81 -20.57
CA ASP A 20 -4.58 -23.27 -20.65
C ASP A 20 -3.79 -23.65 -21.94
N THR A 21 -4.43 -24.19 -22.94
CA THR A 21 -3.84 -24.40 -24.27
C THR A 21 -3.68 -23.09 -25.06
N SER A 22 -4.49 -22.08 -24.74
CA SER A 22 -4.44 -20.75 -25.34
C SER A 22 -4.72 -19.69 -24.29
N VAL A 23 -4.19 -18.49 -24.50
CA VAL A 23 -4.49 -17.34 -23.64
C VAL A 23 -5.87 -16.80 -23.97
N ARG A 24 -6.65 -16.48 -22.93
CA ARG A 24 -7.95 -15.83 -23.07
C ARG A 24 -8.21 -14.87 -21.92
N THR A 25 -8.82 -13.76 -22.23
CA THR A 25 -9.37 -12.85 -21.23
C THR A 25 -10.68 -13.39 -20.67
N ILE A 26 -10.94 -13.11 -19.41
CA ILE A 26 -12.16 -13.51 -18.71
C ILE A 26 -13.06 -12.29 -18.60
N THR A 27 -14.25 -12.38 -19.16
CA THR A 27 -15.23 -11.29 -19.02
C THR A 27 -15.77 -11.21 -17.59
N THR A 28 -16.04 -10.00 -17.13
CA THR A 28 -16.38 -9.69 -15.73
C THR A 28 -17.65 -8.87 -15.63
N GLY A 29 -18.24 -8.87 -14.45
CA GLY A 29 -19.44 -8.11 -14.14
C GLY A 29 -20.70 -8.59 -14.85
N PRO A 30 -21.87 -7.98 -14.53
CA PRO A 30 -23.15 -8.36 -15.12
C PRO A 30 -23.27 -7.99 -16.60
N ASP A 31 -22.48 -7.05 -17.10
CA ASP A 31 -22.38 -6.62 -18.49
C ASP A 31 -21.42 -7.48 -19.32
N ASN A 32 -20.76 -8.44 -18.70
CA ASN A 32 -19.90 -9.45 -19.33
C ASN A 32 -18.82 -8.83 -20.24
N GLN A 33 -18.11 -7.80 -19.73
CA GLN A 33 -17.06 -7.09 -20.47
C GLN A 33 -15.67 -7.62 -20.11
N GLU A 34 -14.74 -7.59 -21.07
CA GLU A 34 -13.32 -7.93 -20.84
C GLU A 34 -12.62 -6.90 -19.94
N LEU A 35 -13.06 -5.64 -20.01
CA LEU A 35 -12.54 -4.53 -19.21
C LEU A 35 -13.44 -4.28 -18.00
N CYS A 36 -12.94 -4.50 -16.79
CA CYS A 36 -13.57 -4.13 -15.54
C CYS A 36 -13.07 -2.74 -15.13
N ARG A 37 -13.96 -1.78 -14.95
CA ARG A 37 -13.56 -0.48 -14.40
C ARG A 37 -12.94 -0.65 -13.02
N SER A 38 -11.79 -0.03 -12.79
CA SER A 38 -11.16 0.09 -11.47
C SER A 38 -11.92 1.11 -10.62
N CYS A 39 -13.21 0.82 -10.42
CA CYS A 39 -14.20 1.69 -9.78
C CYS A 39 -14.88 0.92 -8.66
N VAL A 40 -14.94 1.51 -7.47
CA VAL A 40 -15.59 0.92 -6.29
C VAL A 40 -16.54 1.95 -5.69
N ALA A 41 -17.76 1.56 -5.43
CA ALA A 41 -18.73 2.40 -4.73
C ALA A 41 -19.32 1.67 -3.53
N VAL A 42 -19.88 2.43 -2.59
CA VAL A 42 -20.65 1.91 -1.45
C VAL A 42 -22.11 2.28 -1.63
N ASP A 43 -22.99 1.28 -1.63
CA ASP A 43 -24.43 1.52 -1.62
C ASP A 43 -24.84 2.11 -0.28
N ARG A 44 -25.50 3.26 -0.30
CA ARG A 44 -25.85 4.02 0.91
C ARG A 44 -26.87 3.31 1.80
N LYS A 45 -27.67 2.40 1.25
CA LYS A 45 -28.76 1.72 1.97
C LYS A 45 -28.26 0.44 2.62
N THR A 46 -27.49 -0.37 1.88
CA THR A 46 -27.03 -1.68 2.37
C THR A 46 -25.64 -1.60 3.00
N GLY A 47 -24.82 -0.61 2.62
CA GLY A 47 -23.42 -0.52 3.02
C GLY A 47 -22.48 -1.43 2.21
N ASP A 48 -23.01 -2.16 1.22
CA ASP A 48 -22.25 -3.12 0.42
C ASP A 48 -21.39 -2.41 -0.63
N PHE A 49 -20.26 -3.03 -0.96
CA PHE A 49 -19.43 -2.60 -2.07
C PHE A 49 -20.05 -3.01 -3.41
N VAL A 50 -19.97 -2.11 -4.38
CA VAL A 50 -20.32 -2.36 -5.77
C VAL A 50 -19.10 -2.00 -6.62
N VAL A 51 -18.69 -2.90 -7.50
CA VAL A 51 -17.42 -2.81 -8.23
C VAL A 51 -17.64 -2.83 -9.74
N GLY A 52 -16.73 -2.19 -10.47
CA GLY A 52 -16.62 -2.30 -11.90
C GLY A 52 -17.46 -1.28 -12.69
N ASN A 53 -18.01 -1.72 -13.82
CA ASN A 53 -18.72 -0.87 -14.77
C ASN A 53 -20.07 -0.38 -14.23
N SER A 54 -20.76 -1.19 -13.44
CA SER A 54 -22.08 -0.88 -12.89
C SER A 54 -22.09 0.42 -12.06
N PRO A 55 -21.22 0.61 -11.04
CA PRO A 55 -21.19 1.86 -10.30
C PRO A 55 -20.71 3.04 -11.14
N TYR A 56 -19.76 2.83 -12.07
CA TYR A 56 -19.29 3.88 -12.97
C TYR A 56 -20.41 4.39 -13.87
N ASN A 57 -21.18 3.50 -14.47
CA ASN A 57 -22.32 3.84 -15.33
C ASN A 57 -23.49 4.45 -14.55
N SER A 58 -23.58 4.22 -13.25
CA SER A 58 -24.61 4.73 -12.35
C SER A 58 -24.09 5.82 -11.40
N TRP A 59 -23.20 6.67 -11.86
CA TRP A 59 -22.50 7.69 -11.06
C TRP A 59 -23.43 8.54 -10.18
N LYS A 60 -24.56 9.04 -10.75
CA LYS A 60 -25.59 9.82 -10.02
C LYS A 60 -26.13 9.10 -8.75
N LYS A 61 -26.15 7.76 -8.76
CA LYS A 61 -26.63 6.94 -7.64
C LYS A 61 -25.62 6.92 -6.48
N TYR A 62 -24.33 6.84 -6.81
CA TYR A 62 -23.29 6.54 -5.83
C TYR A 62 -22.49 7.76 -5.37
N ALA A 63 -22.37 8.82 -6.16
CA ALA A 63 -21.59 10.00 -5.78
C ALA A 63 -22.11 10.65 -4.48
N PRO A 64 -21.22 11.07 -3.57
CA PRO A 64 -19.76 11.06 -3.61
C PRO A 64 -19.08 9.75 -3.11
N ASN A 65 -19.85 8.68 -2.84
CA ASN A 65 -19.34 7.41 -2.30
C ASN A 65 -18.87 6.47 -3.42
N ILE A 66 -18.13 7.00 -4.38
CA ILE A 66 -17.58 6.28 -5.53
C ILE A 66 -16.10 6.62 -5.67
N VAL A 67 -15.25 5.60 -5.75
CA VAL A 67 -13.79 5.71 -5.88
C VAL A 67 -13.37 5.32 -7.28
N VAL A 68 -12.55 6.14 -7.87
CA VAL A 68 -11.84 5.88 -9.13
C VAL A 68 -10.34 6.18 -8.92
N SER A 69 -9.49 5.63 -9.75
CA SER A 69 -8.04 5.88 -9.73
C SER A 69 -7.36 5.58 -8.39
N VAL A 70 -7.88 4.62 -7.62
CA VAL A 70 -7.34 4.24 -6.29
C VAL A 70 -5.88 3.79 -6.35
N LYS A 71 -5.43 3.23 -7.47
CA LYS A 71 -4.04 2.78 -7.68
C LYS A 71 -3.03 3.91 -7.43
N ARG A 72 -3.40 5.17 -7.69
CA ARG A 72 -2.58 6.37 -7.41
C ARG A 72 -2.32 6.61 -5.92
N LEU A 73 -3.18 6.07 -5.05
CA LEU A 73 -3.06 6.18 -3.59
C LEU A 73 -2.34 4.97 -2.95
N MET A 74 -2.04 3.93 -3.72
CA MET A 74 -1.36 2.73 -3.23
C MET A 74 0.06 3.07 -2.76
N GLY A 75 0.35 2.80 -1.48
CA GLY A 75 1.65 3.09 -0.89
C GLY A 75 2.01 4.58 -0.77
N ALA A 76 1.05 5.49 -1.02
CA ALA A 76 1.24 6.93 -0.91
C ALA A 76 1.12 7.42 0.54
N ALA A 77 1.72 8.58 0.84
CA ALA A 77 1.56 9.31 2.09
C ALA A 77 0.53 10.44 1.94
N ILE A 78 -0.19 10.78 3.02
CA ILE A 78 -1.11 11.92 2.98
C ILE A 78 -0.36 13.24 2.72
N SER A 79 0.92 13.31 3.11
CA SER A 79 1.79 14.46 2.88
C SER A 79 2.26 14.62 1.44
N ASP A 80 2.10 13.59 0.60
CA ASP A 80 2.55 13.65 -0.79
C ASP A 80 1.80 14.74 -1.54
N GLU A 81 2.53 15.59 -2.26
CA GLU A 81 1.98 16.74 -3.00
C GLU A 81 0.84 16.33 -3.93
N GLN A 82 0.99 15.19 -4.58
CA GLN A 82 0.01 14.67 -5.52
C GLN A 82 -1.27 14.20 -4.82
N VAL A 83 -1.14 13.57 -3.64
CA VAL A 83 -2.30 13.20 -2.81
C VAL A 83 -3.04 14.46 -2.37
N GLN A 84 -2.32 15.52 -1.99
CA GLN A 84 -2.93 16.82 -1.67
C GLN A 84 -3.61 17.45 -2.89
N LYS A 85 -3.04 17.34 -4.09
CA LYS A 85 -3.72 17.76 -5.33
C LYS A 85 -4.99 16.96 -5.59
N MET A 86 -4.98 15.62 -5.44
CA MET A 86 -6.19 14.80 -5.57
C MET A 86 -7.26 15.20 -4.56
N LYS A 87 -6.88 15.51 -3.32
CA LYS A 87 -7.80 15.95 -2.25
C LYS A 87 -8.55 17.24 -2.62
N THR A 88 -7.91 18.13 -3.37
CA THR A 88 -8.51 19.39 -3.83
C THR A 88 -9.31 19.24 -5.13
N GLN A 89 -8.96 18.30 -5.99
CA GLN A 89 -9.60 18.06 -7.30
C GLN A 89 -10.87 17.21 -7.17
N ARG A 90 -11.86 17.69 -6.41
CA ARG A 90 -13.11 16.97 -6.11
C ARG A 90 -13.96 16.66 -7.34
N SER A 91 -13.77 17.36 -8.43
CA SER A 91 -14.41 17.09 -9.72
C SER A 91 -13.96 15.77 -10.34
N LEU A 92 -12.69 15.42 -10.17
CA LEU A 92 -12.11 14.18 -10.68
C LEU A 92 -12.17 13.05 -9.64
N TYR A 93 -12.02 13.39 -8.37
CA TYR A 93 -11.96 12.46 -7.23
C TYR A 93 -13.06 12.83 -6.21
N PRO A 94 -14.31 12.40 -6.41
CA PRO A 94 -15.46 12.86 -5.62
C PRO A 94 -15.45 12.36 -4.16
N TYR A 95 -14.71 11.32 -3.87
CA TYR A 95 -14.57 10.73 -2.54
C TYR A 95 -13.68 11.55 -1.59
N GLY A 96 -13.83 11.31 -0.30
CA GLY A 96 -12.95 11.91 0.69
C GLY A 96 -11.59 11.23 0.72
N ILE A 97 -10.53 12.03 0.87
CA ILE A 97 -9.16 11.55 1.09
C ILE A 97 -8.67 12.23 2.37
N ASP A 98 -8.19 11.46 3.34
CA ASP A 98 -7.64 12.00 4.56
C ASP A 98 -6.58 11.06 5.16
N LYS A 99 -5.98 11.44 6.27
CA LYS A 99 -5.11 10.58 7.06
C LYS A 99 -5.91 9.41 7.65
N LEU A 100 -5.34 8.22 7.62
CA LEU A 100 -5.95 7.06 8.28
C LEU A 100 -6.03 7.31 9.79
N ALA A 101 -7.19 7.09 10.38
CA ALA A 101 -7.37 7.18 11.82
C ALA A 101 -6.44 6.20 12.55
N GLY A 102 -5.67 6.72 13.48
CA GLY A 102 -4.64 5.94 14.17
C GLY A 102 -3.35 5.67 13.37
N GLY A 103 -3.24 6.15 12.12
CA GLY A 103 -2.03 6.07 11.32
C GLY A 103 -1.10 7.28 11.50
N THR A 104 0.06 7.25 10.84
CA THR A 104 1.00 8.37 10.73
C THR A 104 0.67 9.26 9.54
N ASP A 105 1.44 10.34 9.32
CA ASP A 105 1.31 11.19 8.12
C ASP A 105 1.76 10.48 6.83
N GLU A 106 2.32 9.28 6.94
CA GLU A 106 2.64 8.40 5.82
C GLU A 106 1.45 7.51 5.39
N SER A 107 0.29 7.59 6.06
CA SER A 107 -0.89 6.80 5.76
C SER A 107 -1.98 7.61 5.07
N VAL A 108 -2.70 6.98 4.14
CA VAL A 108 -3.84 7.56 3.41
C VAL A 108 -5.07 6.70 3.64
N ALA A 109 -6.22 7.37 3.80
CA ALA A 109 -7.53 6.74 3.82
C ALA A 109 -8.47 7.36 2.79
N VAL A 110 -9.29 6.53 2.19
CA VAL A 110 -10.44 6.89 1.35
C VAL A 110 -11.69 6.89 2.24
N ILE A 111 -12.50 7.94 2.17
CA ILE A 111 -13.70 8.07 2.97
C ILE A 111 -14.92 7.80 2.11
N LEU A 112 -15.67 6.75 2.43
CA LEU A 112 -16.91 6.36 1.79
C LEU A 112 -18.00 6.18 2.85
N ASN A 113 -19.13 6.82 2.66
CA ASN A 113 -20.27 6.75 3.59
C ASN A 113 -19.90 7.00 5.06
N GLY A 114 -18.94 7.93 5.28
CA GLY A 114 -18.43 8.29 6.61
C GLY A 114 -17.44 7.29 7.23
N LYS A 115 -17.10 6.20 6.55
CA LYS A 115 -16.10 5.22 6.99
C LYS A 115 -14.80 5.39 6.22
N GLN A 116 -13.69 5.16 6.91
CA GLN A 116 -12.36 5.15 6.31
C GLN A 116 -11.99 3.74 5.83
N TYR A 117 -11.35 3.70 4.67
CA TYR A 117 -10.80 2.49 4.06
C TYR A 117 -9.39 2.80 3.55
N THR A 118 -8.46 1.86 3.67
CA THR A 118 -7.16 2.02 3.04
C THR A 118 -7.25 1.81 1.53
N PRO A 119 -6.33 2.37 0.72
CA PRO A 119 -6.27 2.10 -0.71
C PRO A 119 -6.21 0.60 -1.04
N GLU A 120 -5.53 -0.18 -0.21
CA GLU A 120 -5.43 -1.63 -0.35
C GLU A 120 -6.78 -2.31 -0.14
N GLN A 121 -7.58 -1.87 0.84
CA GLN A 121 -8.93 -2.39 1.08
C GLN A 121 -9.87 -2.11 -0.10
N ILE A 122 -9.75 -0.94 -0.72
CA ILE A 122 -10.52 -0.58 -1.92
C ILE A 122 -10.06 -1.41 -3.13
N SER A 123 -8.74 -1.50 -3.36
CA SER A 123 -8.17 -2.30 -4.46
C SER A 123 -8.50 -3.79 -4.31
N ALA A 124 -8.57 -4.28 -3.07
CA ALA A 124 -8.99 -5.64 -2.77
C ALA A 124 -10.42 -5.96 -3.24
N GLN A 125 -11.32 -4.97 -3.27
CA GLN A 125 -12.68 -5.19 -3.82
C GLN A 125 -12.64 -5.45 -5.32
N ILE A 126 -11.77 -4.72 -6.05
CA ILE A 126 -11.57 -4.93 -7.49
C ILE A 126 -11.00 -6.33 -7.74
N LEU A 127 -9.92 -6.68 -7.04
CA LEU A 127 -9.28 -7.99 -7.17
C LEU A 127 -10.22 -9.13 -6.80
N ARG A 128 -11.06 -8.95 -5.77
CA ARG A 128 -12.07 -9.94 -5.37
C ARG A 128 -13.11 -10.13 -6.47
N GLN A 129 -13.63 -9.04 -7.06
CA GLN A 129 -14.58 -9.12 -8.18
C GLN A 129 -13.99 -9.90 -9.35
N LEU A 130 -12.75 -9.58 -9.77
CA LEU A 130 -12.07 -10.29 -10.85
C LEU A 130 -11.87 -11.77 -10.55
N LYS A 131 -11.45 -12.10 -9.32
CA LYS A 131 -11.29 -13.48 -8.85
C LYS A 131 -12.61 -14.25 -8.87
N ASP A 132 -13.67 -13.64 -8.32
CA ASP A 132 -14.97 -14.30 -8.18
C ASP A 132 -15.59 -14.56 -9.58
N ASP A 133 -15.53 -13.59 -10.50
CA ASP A 133 -15.98 -13.73 -11.89
C ASP A 133 -15.17 -14.82 -12.62
N ALA A 134 -13.84 -14.85 -12.42
CA ALA A 134 -13.00 -15.90 -12.98
C ALA A 134 -13.34 -17.26 -12.36
N SER A 135 -13.60 -17.34 -11.05
CA SER A 135 -13.94 -18.58 -10.36
C SER A 135 -15.25 -19.19 -10.85
N VAL A 136 -16.23 -18.36 -11.21
CA VAL A 136 -17.50 -18.84 -11.82
C VAL A 136 -17.24 -19.59 -13.12
N LYS A 137 -16.23 -19.16 -13.90
CA LYS A 137 -15.95 -19.74 -15.24
C LYS A 137 -14.89 -20.85 -15.23
N LEU A 138 -13.96 -20.79 -14.28
CA LEU A 138 -12.77 -21.64 -14.26
C LEU A 138 -12.73 -22.62 -13.09
N GLY A 139 -13.60 -22.45 -12.09
CA GLY A 139 -13.51 -23.16 -10.81
C GLY A 139 -12.66 -22.37 -9.80
N GLU A 140 -12.17 -23.04 -8.77
CA GLU A 140 -11.48 -22.39 -7.65
C GLU A 140 -10.19 -21.70 -8.09
N ILE A 141 -10.07 -20.41 -7.77
CA ILE A 141 -8.89 -19.58 -8.02
C ILE A 141 -8.28 -19.19 -6.68
N THR A 142 -7.00 -19.50 -6.50
CA THR A 142 -6.24 -19.16 -5.28
C THR A 142 -4.95 -18.41 -5.55
N HIS A 143 -4.38 -18.51 -6.73
CA HIS A 143 -3.10 -17.93 -7.10
C HIS A 143 -3.24 -16.92 -8.23
N ALA A 144 -2.38 -15.90 -8.23
CA ALA A 144 -2.34 -14.92 -9.31
C ALA A 144 -0.91 -14.39 -9.54
N VAL A 145 -0.63 -14.06 -10.81
CA VAL A 145 0.38 -13.08 -11.20
C VAL A 145 -0.33 -11.75 -11.38
N ILE A 146 0.09 -10.72 -10.67
CA ILE A 146 -0.52 -9.39 -10.70
C ILE A 146 0.50 -8.40 -11.26
N THR A 147 0.07 -7.54 -12.19
CA THR A 147 0.97 -6.57 -12.79
C THR A 147 1.05 -5.28 -12.00
N VAL A 148 2.21 -4.65 -12.07
CA VAL A 148 2.52 -3.35 -11.47
C VAL A 148 3.30 -2.50 -12.47
N PRO A 149 3.17 -1.16 -12.45
CA PRO A 149 4.05 -0.28 -13.23
C PRO A 149 5.53 -0.56 -12.92
N ALA A 150 6.38 -0.41 -13.92
CA ALA A 150 7.80 -0.68 -13.78
C ALA A 150 8.48 0.16 -12.71
N TYR A 151 8.05 1.41 -12.52
CA TYR A 151 8.59 2.35 -11.53
C TYR A 151 8.02 2.21 -10.12
N PHE A 152 7.08 1.27 -9.88
CA PHE A 152 6.54 1.10 -8.53
C PHE A 152 7.66 0.82 -7.55
N ASN A 153 7.70 1.67 -6.52
CA ASN A 153 8.62 1.48 -5.40
C ASN A 153 8.14 0.35 -4.48
N GLU A 154 8.95 0.04 -3.50
CA GLU A 154 8.70 -1.05 -2.55
C GLU A 154 7.40 -0.87 -1.77
N LYS A 155 7.03 0.37 -1.37
CA LYS A 155 5.76 0.67 -0.68
C LYS A 155 4.56 0.30 -1.55
N GLN A 156 4.58 0.68 -2.82
CA GLN A 156 3.51 0.44 -3.78
C GLN A 156 3.38 -1.05 -4.13
N LYS A 157 4.49 -1.76 -4.30
CA LYS A 157 4.50 -3.21 -4.52
C LYS A 157 3.93 -3.97 -3.33
N THR A 158 4.31 -3.59 -2.11
CA THR A 158 3.76 -4.19 -0.90
C THR A 158 2.27 -3.88 -0.72
N ALA A 159 1.83 -2.65 -0.98
CA ALA A 159 0.41 -2.30 -0.95
C ALA A 159 -0.39 -3.16 -1.94
N THR A 160 0.16 -3.44 -3.14
CA THR A 160 -0.46 -4.31 -4.14
C THR A 160 -0.57 -5.76 -3.63
N ARG A 161 0.48 -6.32 -3.02
CA ARG A 161 0.42 -7.65 -2.37
C ARG A 161 -0.64 -7.69 -1.29
N LYS A 162 -0.68 -6.66 -0.44
CA LYS A 162 -1.68 -6.58 0.64
C LYS A 162 -3.10 -6.56 0.11
N ALA A 163 -3.35 -5.81 -0.98
CA ALA A 163 -4.65 -5.82 -1.63
C ALA A 163 -5.04 -7.21 -2.14
N ALA A 164 -4.10 -7.95 -2.73
CA ALA A 164 -4.34 -9.31 -3.20
C ALA A 164 -4.63 -10.29 -2.06
N GLU A 165 -3.88 -10.22 -0.96
CA GLU A 165 -4.12 -11.02 0.24
C GLU A 165 -5.51 -10.76 0.83
N LEU A 166 -5.92 -9.48 0.92
CA LEU A 166 -7.27 -9.10 1.37
C LEU A 166 -8.38 -9.60 0.42
N ALA A 167 -8.06 -9.80 -0.86
CA ALA A 167 -8.96 -10.44 -1.83
C ALA A 167 -8.94 -11.98 -1.74
N GLY A 168 -8.06 -12.57 -0.93
CA GLY A 168 -7.89 -14.01 -0.80
C GLY A 168 -7.14 -14.63 -1.98
N LEU A 169 -6.20 -13.89 -2.58
CA LEU A 169 -5.28 -14.35 -3.62
C LEU A 169 -3.87 -14.50 -3.06
N LYS A 170 -3.21 -15.59 -3.39
CA LYS A 170 -1.77 -15.77 -3.18
C LYS A 170 -1.04 -15.24 -4.41
N VAL A 171 -0.20 -14.24 -4.22
CA VAL A 171 0.60 -13.64 -5.29
C VAL A 171 1.80 -14.55 -5.57
N GLN A 172 1.80 -15.21 -6.74
CA GLN A 172 2.95 -15.99 -7.21
C GLN A 172 4.09 -15.05 -7.60
N ARG A 173 3.76 -13.96 -8.32
CA ARG A 173 4.70 -12.91 -8.70
C ARG A 173 3.98 -11.57 -8.91
N LEU A 174 4.65 -10.47 -8.57
CA LEU A 174 4.36 -9.16 -9.12
C LEU A 174 5.19 -8.99 -10.39
N LEU A 175 4.53 -8.79 -11.52
CA LEU A 175 5.15 -8.69 -12.84
C LEU A 175 5.10 -7.24 -13.31
N ALA A 176 6.22 -6.70 -13.79
CA ALA A 176 6.21 -5.36 -14.39
C ALA A 176 5.32 -5.34 -15.64
N GLU A 177 4.45 -4.33 -15.76
CA GLU A 177 3.52 -4.15 -16.88
C GLU A 177 4.22 -4.24 -18.25
N PRO A 178 5.38 -3.60 -18.49
CA PRO A 178 6.07 -3.70 -19.76
C PRO A 178 6.60 -5.12 -20.04
N THR A 179 7.05 -5.85 -19.02
CA THR A 179 7.48 -7.24 -19.19
C THR A 179 6.29 -8.13 -19.53
N ALA A 180 5.15 -7.93 -18.88
CA ALA A 180 3.90 -8.63 -19.23
C ALA A 180 3.48 -8.36 -20.68
N ALA A 181 3.55 -7.10 -21.10
CA ALA A 181 3.29 -6.74 -22.49
C ALA A 181 4.20 -7.49 -23.47
N ALA A 182 5.52 -7.48 -23.24
CA ALA A 182 6.47 -8.19 -24.10
C ALA A 182 6.19 -9.70 -24.17
N ILE A 183 5.85 -10.33 -23.05
CA ILE A 183 5.45 -11.76 -23.02
C ILE A 183 4.20 -11.98 -23.89
N SER A 184 3.19 -11.10 -23.82
CA SER A 184 1.96 -11.26 -24.62
C SER A 184 2.19 -11.12 -26.13
N TYR A 185 3.18 -10.33 -26.52
CA TYR A 185 3.59 -10.18 -27.93
C TYR A 185 4.37 -11.39 -28.47
N GLY A 186 4.51 -12.46 -27.68
CA GLY A 186 5.12 -13.71 -28.11
C GLY A 186 6.66 -13.69 -28.05
N VAL A 187 7.23 -12.77 -27.31
CA VAL A 187 8.67 -12.68 -27.12
C VAL A 187 9.21 -13.89 -26.34
N ASP A 188 8.34 -14.55 -25.55
CA ASP A 188 8.61 -15.83 -24.90
C ASP A 188 8.89 -16.99 -25.88
N LYS A 189 8.49 -16.86 -27.16
CA LYS A 189 8.68 -17.85 -28.22
C LYS A 189 9.91 -17.60 -29.09
N MET A 190 10.76 -16.63 -28.71
CA MET A 190 12.01 -16.37 -29.41
C MET A 190 12.95 -17.55 -29.32
N GLY A 191 13.72 -17.79 -30.40
CA GLY A 191 14.78 -18.83 -30.43
C GLY A 191 15.82 -18.59 -29.34
N LYS A 192 16.43 -19.68 -28.85
CA LYS A 192 17.45 -19.62 -27.77
C LYS A 192 18.65 -18.70 -28.07
N ASP A 193 18.96 -18.50 -29.35
CA ASP A 193 20.06 -17.65 -29.81
C ASP A 193 19.59 -16.28 -30.34
N GLU A 194 18.32 -15.98 -30.22
CA GLU A 194 17.74 -14.72 -30.68
C GLU A 194 17.72 -13.70 -29.53
N GLU A 195 18.31 -12.55 -29.78
CA GLU A 195 18.29 -11.40 -28.84
C GLU A 195 17.60 -10.22 -29.51
N LYS A 196 16.70 -9.58 -28.78
CA LYS A 196 15.99 -8.38 -29.22
C LYS A 196 15.87 -7.35 -28.11
N VAL A 197 15.91 -6.09 -28.51
CA VAL A 197 15.71 -4.94 -27.65
C VAL A 197 14.33 -4.34 -27.94
N PHE A 198 13.47 -4.31 -26.94
CA PHE A 198 12.15 -3.72 -27.04
C PHE A 198 12.07 -2.44 -26.20
N LEU A 199 11.45 -1.41 -26.79
CA LEU A 199 10.96 -0.26 -26.02
C LEU A 199 9.45 -0.44 -25.84
N VAL A 200 9.01 -0.65 -24.61
CA VAL A 200 7.57 -0.68 -24.29
C VAL A 200 7.10 0.73 -24.01
N TYR A 201 6.09 1.14 -24.77
CA TYR A 201 5.42 2.44 -24.69
C TYR A 201 4.01 2.19 -24.16
N ASP A 202 3.85 2.25 -22.82
CA ASP A 202 2.57 2.04 -22.16
C ASP A 202 1.92 3.39 -21.85
N PHE A 203 0.95 3.77 -22.69
CA PHE A 203 0.18 4.98 -22.48
C PHE A 203 -1.22 4.62 -21.96
N GLY A 204 -1.27 4.57 -20.61
CA GLY A 204 -2.46 4.18 -19.87
C GLY A 204 -3.49 5.28 -19.69
N GLY A 205 -4.46 5.04 -18.78
CA GLY A 205 -5.48 6.03 -18.45
C GLY A 205 -4.98 7.12 -17.49
N GLY A 206 -3.98 6.83 -16.67
CA GLY A 206 -3.52 7.77 -15.65
C GLY A 206 -2.01 7.92 -15.57
N THR A 207 -1.27 7.08 -16.28
CA THR A 207 0.19 7.03 -16.28
C THR A 207 0.71 6.84 -17.70
N PHE A 208 1.92 7.30 -17.92
CA PHE A 208 2.72 6.98 -19.09
C PHE A 208 4.02 6.30 -18.65
N ASP A 209 4.20 5.07 -19.05
CA ASP A 209 5.30 4.21 -18.65
C ASP A 209 6.16 3.82 -19.85
N LEU A 210 7.48 3.89 -19.66
CA LEU A 210 8.47 3.47 -20.65
C LEU A 210 9.41 2.44 -20.04
N SER A 211 9.74 1.41 -20.79
CA SER A 211 10.77 0.45 -20.39
C SER A 211 11.56 -0.06 -21.59
N ILE A 212 12.87 -0.19 -21.41
CA ILE A 212 13.74 -0.91 -22.33
C ILE A 212 13.93 -2.33 -21.81
N LEU A 213 13.52 -3.30 -22.60
CA LEU A 213 13.62 -4.73 -22.29
C LEU A 213 14.58 -5.39 -23.28
N VAL A 214 15.55 -6.12 -22.77
CA VAL A 214 16.38 -7.04 -23.54
C VAL A 214 15.83 -8.45 -23.34
N ALA A 215 15.39 -9.08 -24.41
CA ALA A 215 14.88 -10.45 -24.40
C ALA A 215 15.82 -11.39 -25.16
N SER A 216 16.18 -12.50 -24.52
CA SER A 216 17.05 -13.52 -25.12
C SER A 216 16.66 -14.90 -24.59
N GLY A 217 16.27 -15.81 -25.50
CA GLY A 217 16.01 -17.22 -25.17
C GLY A 217 14.99 -17.44 -24.04
N GLY A 218 13.92 -16.63 -24.00
CA GLY A 218 12.90 -16.67 -22.92
C GLY A 218 13.27 -15.91 -21.64
N ASN A 219 14.47 -15.33 -21.58
CA ASN A 219 14.89 -14.45 -20.47
C ASN A 219 14.56 -13.01 -20.79
N PHE A 220 14.06 -12.28 -19.81
CA PHE A 220 13.73 -10.86 -19.90
C PHE A 220 14.54 -10.09 -18.88
N ILE A 221 15.29 -9.11 -19.35
CA ILE A 221 16.07 -8.18 -18.51
C ILE A 221 15.57 -6.77 -18.79
N GLU A 222 15.07 -6.08 -17.77
CA GLU A 222 14.70 -4.68 -17.86
C GLU A 222 15.94 -3.81 -17.67
N SER A 223 16.37 -3.15 -18.74
CA SER A 223 17.62 -2.38 -18.81
C SER A 223 17.44 -0.90 -18.50
N GLY A 224 16.19 -0.42 -18.48
CA GLY A 224 15.91 0.95 -18.11
C GLY A 224 14.42 1.27 -18.07
N THR A 225 14.05 2.25 -17.26
CA THR A 225 12.67 2.72 -17.11
C THR A 225 12.62 4.23 -17.12
N GLY A 226 11.49 4.76 -17.57
CA GLY A 226 11.17 6.18 -17.59
C GLY A 226 9.66 6.38 -17.69
N GLY A 227 9.23 7.60 -17.83
CA GLY A 227 7.82 7.91 -17.99
C GLY A 227 7.34 9.08 -17.14
N ASP A 228 6.03 9.21 -17.00
CA ASP A 228 5.39 10.22 -16.15
C ASP A 228 4.15 9.61 -15.48
N ARG A 229 4.17 9.57 -14.15
CA ARG A 229 3.07 9.00 -13.31
C ARG A 229 1.77 9.79 -13.39
N TRP A 230 1.81 10.99 -13.95
CA TRP A 230 0.69 11.93 -13.98
C TRP A 230 0.28 12.31 -15.39
N LEU A 231 0.83 11.65 -16.40
CA LEU A 231 0.49 11.82 -17.81
C LEU A 231 -0.27 10.60 -18.32
N GLY A 232 -1.53 10.79 -18.72
CA GLY A 232 -2.36 9.68 -19.17
C GLY A 232 -3.64 10.13 -19.86
N GLY A 233 -4.53 9.20 -20.08
CA GLY A 233 -5.85 9.44 -20.67
C GLY A 233 -6.70 10.45 -19.86
N ASP A 234 -6.51 10.54 -18.54
CA ASP A 234 -7.18 11.53 -17.68
C ASP A 234 -6.75 12.98 -18.03
N ASP A 235 -5.48 13.19 -18.47
CA ASP A 235 -4.99 14.51 -18.88
C ASP A 235 -5.50 14.88 -20.25
N ILE A 236 -5.66 13.88 -21.12
CA ILE A 236 -6.34 14.04 -22.42
C ILE A 236 -7.81 14.42 -22.19
N ASP A 237 -8.52 13.73 -21.29
CA ASP A 237 -9.89 14.06 -20.89
C ASP A 237 -9.99 15.48 -20.36
N LYS A 238 -9.03 15.91 -19.54
CA LYS A 238 -8.97 17.27 -18.99
C LYS A 238 -8.76 18.32 -20.09
N ALA A 239 -7.88 18.07 -21.05
CA ALA A 239 -7.69 18.98 -22.18
C ALA A 239 -8.99 19.14 -23.00
N LEU A 240 -9.68 18.05 -23.29
CA LEU A 240 -10.97 18.07 -24.00
C LEU A 240 -12.06 18.75 -23.16
N MET A 241 -12.13 18.49 -21.86
CA MET A 241 -13.09 19.13 -20.94
C MET A 241 -12.88 20.64 -20.88
N ASN A 242 -11.63 21.12 -20.81
CA ASN A 242 -11.34 22.54 -20.81
C ASN A 242 -11.80 23.20 -22.12
N TYR A 243 -11.60 22.53 -23.25
CA TYR A 243 -12.09 23.01 -24.53
C TYR A 243 -13.63 23.10 -24.54
N VAL A 244 -14.32 22.09 -24.03
CA VAL A 244 -15.79 22.11 -23.92
C VAL A 244 -16.27 23.27 -23.06
N PHE A 245 -15.66 23.51 -21.92
CA PHE A 245 -15.98 24.66 -21.07
C PHE A 245 -15.73 26.00 -21.78
N GLU A 246 -14.62 26.14 -22.50
CA GLU A 246 -14.32 27.34 -23.26
C GLU A 246 -15.37 27.62 -24.33
N GLN A 247 -15.79 26.60 -25.09
CA GLN A 247 -16.83 26.76 -26.10
C GLN A 247 -18.19 27.12 -25.47
N THR A 248 -18.61 26.38 -24.42
CA THR A 248 -19.85 26.66 -23.71
C THR A 248 -19.88 28.06 -23.10
N ASN A 249 -18.78 28.50 -22.48
CA ASN A 249 -18.66 29.85 -21.92
C ASN A 249 -18.81 30.93 -22.99
N LYS A 250 -18.17 30.71 -24.15
CA LYS A 250 -18.21 31.65 -25.25
C LYS A 250 -19.59 31.76 -25.91
N GLU A 251 -20.28 30.63 -26.02
CA GLU A 251 -21.60 30.56 -26.66
C GLU A 251 -22.70 31.17 -25.76
N ASN A 252 -22.62 30.98 -24.46
CA ASN A 252 -23.64 31.41 -23.52
C ASN A 252 -23.28 32.69 -22.76
N ASP A 253 -22.08 33.25 -22.96
CA ASP A 253 -21.53 34.41 -22.23
C ASP A 253 -21.57 34.22 -20.69
N VAL A 254 -21.17 33.04 -20.21
CA VAL A 254 -21.16 32.61 -18.82
C VAL A 254 -19.80 32.04 -18.40
N ASN A 255 -19.63 31.79 -17.11
CA ASN A 255 -18.57 30.93 -16.58
C ASN A 255 -19.19 29.63 -16.07
N VAL A 256 -19.17 28.59 -16.90
CA VAL A 256 -19.78 27.30 -16.60
C VAL A 256 -19.14 26.62 -15.38
N GLN A 257 -17.85 26.83 -15.14
CA GLN A 257 -17.16 26.30 -13.97
C GLN A 257 -17.72 26.89 -12.68
N GLU A 258 -18.00 28.21 -12.62
CA GLU A 258 -18.62 28.86 -11.45
C GLU A 258 -20.04 28.34 -11.23
N ILE A 259 -20.81 28.15 -12.30
CA ILE A 259 -22.17 27.56 -12.20
C ILE A 259 -22.09 26.14 -11.60
N ILE A 260 -21.16 25.30 -12.07
CA ILE A 260 -20.96 23.95 -11.52
C ILE A 260 -20.56 24.00 -10.04
N GLU A 261 -19.69 24.93 -9.65
CA GLU A 261 -19.24 25.08 -8.26
C GLU A 261 -20.35 25.57 -7.33
N ALA A 262 -21.29 26.36 -7.84
CA ALA A 262 -22.46 26.84 -7.10
C ALA A 262 -23.52 25.74 -6.85
N LEU A 263 -23.51 24.66 -7.61
CA LEU A 263 -24.42 23.52 -7.37
C LEU A 263 -24.22 22.92 -5.98
N ASP A 264 -25.32 22.44 -5.37
CA ASP A 264 -25.19 21.60 -4.20
C ASP A 264 -24.29 20.37 -4.47
N ASN A 265 -23.61 19.89 -3.42
CA ASN A 265 -22.60 18.85 -3.56
C ASN A 265 -23.11 17.60 -4.33
N ARG A 266 -24.38 17.22 -4.15
CA ARG A 266 -24.94 16.03 -4.79
C ARG A 266 -25.16 16.24 -6.29
N LYS A 267 -25.75 17.38 -6.67
CA LYS A 267 -25.95 17.76 -8.07
C LYS A 267 -24.59 17.93 -8.75
N ARG A 268 -23.68 18.66 -8.11
CA ARG A 268 -22.34 18.90 -8.63
C ARG A 268 -21.59 17.60 -8.95
N PHE A 269 -21.51 16.66 -8.01
CA PHE A 269 -20.82 15.38 -8.27
C PHE A 269 -21.56 14.53 -9.30
N ALA A 270 -22.89 14.57 -9.35
CA ALA A 270 -23.67 13.87 -10.35
C ALA A 270 -23.38 14.43 -11.76
N PHE A 271 -23.38 15.75 -11.90
CA PHE A 271 -23.08 16.46 -13.13
C PHE A 271 -21.64 16.18 -13.60
N GLN A 272 -20.66 16.34 -12.72
CA GLN A 272 -19.24 16.09 -13.03
C GLN A 272 -19.00 14.65 -13.49
N GLY A 273 -19.68 13.68 -12.90
CA GLY A 273 -19.60 12.29 -13.33
C GLY A 273 -20.18 12.06 -14.72
N GLU A 274 -21.31 12.69 -15.06
CA GLU A 274 -21.89 12.62 -16.40
C GLU A 274 -20.98 13.30 -17.42
N LEU A 275 -20.48 14.49 -17.09
CA LEU A 275 -19.53 15.21 -17.95
C LEU A 275 -18.27 14.36 -18.22
N LYS A 276 -17.67 13.79 -17.18
CA LYS A 276 -16.49 12.90 -17.33
C LYS A 276 -16.79 11.74 -18.27
N LYS A 277 -17.97 11.13 -18.16
CA LYS A 277 -18.39 10.03 -19.02
C LYS A 277 -18.57 10.44 -20.46
N GLN A 278 -19.18 11.61 -20.71
CA GLN A 278 -19.37 12.18 -22.06
C GLN A 278 -18.01 12.52 -22.70
N ILE A 279 -17.11 13.15 -21.96
CA ILE A 279 -15.75 13.48 -22.40
C ILE A 279 -14.97 12.23 -22.78
N GLU A 280 -14.95 11.21 -21.89
CA GLU A 280 -14.28 9.93 -22.20
C GLU A 280 -14.89 9.23 -23.40
N GLY A 281 -16.23 9.27 -23.51
CA GLY A 281 -16.96 8.74 -24.66
C GLY A 281 -16.55 9.43 -25.96
N ALA A 282 -16.52 10.75 -25.98
CA ALA A 282 -16.09 11.55 -27.13
C ALA A 282 -14.61 11.28 -27.51
N LYS A 283 -13.71 11.20 -26.54
CA LYS A 283 -12.30 10.80 -26.75
C LYS A 283 -12.19 9.47 -27.48
N LYS A 284 -12.93 8.45 -27.03
CA LYS A 284 -12.95 7.12 -27.65
C LYS A 284 -13.56 7.16 -29.04
N GLN A 285 -14.66 7.90 -29.23
CA GLN A 285 -15.29 8.08 -30.51
C GLN A 285 -14.36 8.75 -31.53
N LEU A 286 -13.62 9.78 -31.13
CA LEU A 286 -12.64 10.50 -31.94
C LEU A 286 -11.45 9.64 -32.37
N SER A 287 -11.19 8.51 -31.73
CA SER A 287 -10.19 7.54 -32.21
C SER A 287 -10.67 6.76 -33.45
N ASN A 288 -12.01 6.64 -33.67
CA ASN A 288 -12.60 5.86 -34.76
C ASN A 288 -13.44 6.71 -35.72
N SER A 289 -13.84 7.93 -35.32
CA SER A 289 -14.73 8.83 -36.10
C SER A 289 -14.07 10.20 -36.27
N ASN A 290 -14.48 10.96 -37.29
CA ASN A 290 -13.95 12.28 -37.57
C ASN A 290 -14.54 13.39 -36.67
N SER A 291 -15.60 13.10 -35.93
CA SER A 291 -16.25 14.03 -35.01
C SER A 291 -16.94 13.29 -33.86
N ALA A 292 -17.13 14.00 -32.77
CA ALA A 292 -17.94 13.56 -31.62
C ALA A 292 -18.69 14.77 -31.04
N SER A 293 -19.83 14.54 -30.39
CA SER A 293 -20.58 15.56 -29.64
C SER A 293 -20.56 15.25 -28.15
N ILE A 294 -20.54 16.31 -27.36
CA ILE A 294 -20.70 16.27 -25.92
C ILE A 294 -21.96 17.07 -25.58
N GLU A 295 -22.97 16.39 -25.07
CA GLU A 295 -24.32 16.92 -24.91
C GLU A 295 -24.85 16.68 -23.50
N ILE A 296 -25.08 17.75 -22.71
CA ILE A 296 -25.70 17.71 -21.39
C ILE A 296 -26.71 18.85 -21.32
N PHE A 297 -27.98 18.52 -21.28
CA PHE A 297 -29.09 19.46 -21.34
C PHE A 297 -29.83 19.53 -20.00
N GLY A 298 -30.26 20.74 -19.59
CA GLY A 298 -31.18 20.96 -18.48
C GLY A 298 -30.63 20.66 -17.09
N GLU A 299 -29.31 20.62 -16.94
CA GLU A 299 -28.66 20.30 -15.63
C GLU A 299 -28.01 21.53 -14.98
N LEU A 300 -27.76 22.60 -15.72
CA LEU A 300 -27.12 23.84 -15.24
C LEU A 300 -28.07 25.02 -15.38
N GLU A 301 -28.07 25.90 -14.37
CA GLU A 301 -28.90 27.10 -14.30
C GLU A 301 -28.04 28.24 -13.71
N THR A 302 -28.10 29.43 -14.32
CA THR A 302 -27.45 30.63 -13.80
C THR A 302 -28.17 31.12 -12.53
N GLU A 303 -27.57 32.07 -11.81
CA GLU A 303 -28.23 32.74 -10.68
C GLU A 303 -29.53 33.48 -11.07
N ASP A 304 -29.62 33.95 -12.32
CA ASP A 304 -30.77 34.65 -12.88
C ASP A 304 -31.87 33.68 -13.38
N GLY A 305 -31.63 32.37 -13.33
CA GLY A 305 -32.59 31.32 -13.71
C GLY A 305 -32.53 30.92 -15.19
N ASP A 306 -31.51 31.36 -15.95
CA ASP A 306 -31.32 30.96 -17.33
C ASP A 306 -30.67 29.58 -17.41
N MET A 307 -31.19 28.71 -18.28
CA MET A 307 -30.63 27.37 -18.49
C MET A 307 -29.37 27.46 -19.36
N VAL A 308 -28.34 26.73 -18.93
CA VAL A 308 -27.08 26.61 -19.67
C VAL A 308 -26.91 25.16 -20.07
N ASP A 309 -26.91 24.92 -21.37
CA ASP A 309 -26.71 23.59 -21.94
C ASP A 309 -25.26 23.46 -22.44
N ILE A 310 -24.69 22.27 -22.28
CA ILE A 310 -23.45 21.89 -22.95
C ILE A 310 -23.85 21.15 -24.22
N ASP A 311 -23.57 21.76 -25.38
CA ASP A 311 -23.76 21.17 -26.70
C ASP A 311 -22.57 21.54 -27.58
N VAL A 312 -21.51 20.72 -27.50
CA VAL A 312 -20.26 21.00 -28.17
C VAL A 312 -19.86 19.86 -29.09
N SER A 313 -19.75 20.16 -30.36
CA SER A 313 -19.20 19.25 -31.37
C SER A 313 -17.70 19.48 -31.53
N VAL A 314 -16.92 18.39 -31.56
CA VAL A 314 -15.44 18.41 -31.68
C VAL A 314 -15.06 17.54 -32.87
N THR A 315 -14.25 18.09 -33.78
CA THR A 315 -13.62 17.30 -34.86
C THR A 315 -12.34 16.60 -34.36
N ARG A 316 -11.94 15.53 -35.06
CA ARG A 316 -10.66 14.85 -34.78
C ARG A 316 -9.48 15.81 -34.87
N ASP A 317 -9.43 16.67 -35.90
CA ASP A 317 -8.32 17.63 -36.07
C ASP A 317 -8.23 18.63 -34.90
N GLN A 318 -9.39 19.11 -34.39
CA GLN A 318 -9.41 19.97 -33.21
C GLN A 318 -8.90 19.20 -31.99
N PHE A 319 -9.41 18.00 -31.75
CA PHE A 319 -8.99 17.13 -30.67
C PHE A 319 -7.48 16.84 -30.73
N GLU A 320 -6.95 16.41 -31.88
CA GLU A 320 -5.54 16.13 -32.06
C GLU A 320 -4.68 17.38 -31.82
N SER A 321 -5.18 18.57 -32.20
CA SER A 321 -4.47 19.83 -31.91
C SER A 321 -4.40 20.12 -30.42
N LEU A 322 -5.48 19.86 -29.67
CA LEU A 322 -5.53 20.03 -28.20
C LEU A 322 -4.55 19.12 -27.45
N ILE A 323 -4.45 17.87 -27.87
CA ILE A 323 -3.67 16.85 -27.18
C ILE A 323 -2.22 16.73 -27.69
N ARG A 324 -1.90 17.35 -28.83
CA ARG A 324 -0.55 17.27 -29.43
C ARG A 324 0.58 17.61 -28.45
N PRO A 325 0.49 18.63 -27.59
CA PRO A 325 1.56 18.90 -26.60
C PRO A 325 1.76 17.76 -25.61
N LEU A 326 0.68 17.07 -25.21
CA LEU A 326 0.76 15.90 -24.29
C LEU A 326 1.46 14.73 -24.99
N ILE A 327 1.11 14.46 -26.26
CA ILE A 327 1.76 13.39 -27.03
C ILE A 327 3.22 13.75 -27.32
N GLN A 328 3.53 15.02 -27.61
CA GLN A 328 4.90 15.47 -27.79
C GLN A 328 5.74 15.21 -26.54
N ARG A 329 5.20 15.46 -25.35
CA ARG A 329 5.88 15.16 -24.08
C ARG A 329 6.20 13.67 -23.92
N THR A 330 5.30 12.77 -24.34
CA THR A 330 5.59 11.33 -24.29
C THR A 330 6.76 10.94 -25.18
N ILE A 331 6.90 11.60 -26.32
CA ILE A 331 8.01 11.36 -27.27
C ILE A 331 9.33 11.90 -26.69
N GLU A 332 9.31 13.06 -26.03
CA GLU A 332 10.47 13.61 -25.34
C GLU A 332 10.96 12.67 -24.24
N LEU A 333 10.04 12.07 -23.48
CA LEU A 333 10.37 11.07 -22.46
C LEU A 333 10.99 9.80 -23.05
N VAL A 334 10.59 9.41 -24.28
CA VAL A 334 11.28 8.32 -24.99
C VAL A 334 12.74 8.70 -25.27
N ASP A 335 13.00 9.88 -25.81
CA ASP A 335 14.37 10.34 -26.08
C ASP A 335 15.19 10.43 -24.79
N GLU A 336 14.62 11.02 -23.72
CA GLU A 336 15.25 11.11 -22.40
C GLU A 336 15.66 9.70 -21.86
N LEU A 337 14.79 8.69 -22.03
CA LEU A 337 15.08 7.32 -21.62
C LEU A 337 16.22 6.70 -22.45
N LEU A 338 16.17 6.86 -23.77
CA LEU A 338 17.20 6.35 -24.68
C LEU A 338 18.58 6.98 -24.36
N ASP A 339 18.61 8.29 -24.14
CA ASP A 339 19.83 9.01 -23.76
C ASP A 339 20.37 8.56 -22.38
N LYS A 340 19.48 8.46 -21.38
CA LYS A 340 19.82 8.03 -20.01
C LYS A 340 20.41 6.63 -19.96
N THR A 341 19.89 5.73 -20.78
CA THR A 341 20.28 4.32 -20.77
C THR A 341 21.41 4.00 -21.75
N GLY A 342 21.73 4.93 -22.65
CA GLY A 342 22.74 4.75 -23.69
C GLY A 342 22.32 3.75 -24.79
N TYR A 343 21.02 3.49 -24.95
CA TYR A 343 20.46 2.69 -26.04
C TYR A 343 20.09 3.60 -27.21
N PRO A 344 20.86 3.65 -28.30
CA PRO A 344 20.44 4.39 -29.50
C PRO A 344 19.18 3.76 -30.10
N ILE A 345 18.29 4.56 -30.68
CA ILE A 345 17.05 4.06 -31.27
C ILE A 345 17.30 2.98 -32.36
N GLU A 346 18.45 3.01 -33.00
CA GLU A 346 18.86 2.03 -34.01
C GLU A 346 19.00 0.63 -33.42
N THR A 347 19.37 0.50 -32.14
CA THR A 347 19.50 -0.77 -31.43
C THR A 347 18.17 -1.28 -30.89
N VAL A 348 17.15 -0.47 -30.85
CA VAL A 348 15.79 -0.89 -30.49
C VAL A 348 15.15 -1.56 -31.69
N ASP A 349 14.84 -2.86 -31.56
CA ASP A 349 14.20 -3.61 -32.63
C ASP A 349 12.76 -3.16 -32.85
N ASN A 350 11.99 -3.07 -31.75
CA ASN A 350 10.59 -2.65 -31.83
C ASN A 350 10.16 -1.78 -30.64
N ILE A 351 9.19 -0.90 -30.92
CA ILE A 351 8.43 -0.13 -29.93
C ILE A 351 7.07 -0.78 -29.78
N LEU A 352 6.78 -1.34 -28.62
CA LEU A 352 5.52 -2.04 -28.32
C LEU A 352 4.51 -1.04 -27.77
N LEU A 353 3.39 -0.81 -28.47
CA LEU A 353 2.35 0.08 -28.00
C LEU A 353 1.37 -0.67 -27.10
N VAL A 354 1.23 -0.21 -25.87
CA VAL A 354 0.36 -0.79 -24.84
C VAL A 354 -0.48 0.33 -24.22
N GLY A 355 -1.53 -0.05 -23.49
CA GLY A 355 -2.42 0.89 -22.83
C GLY A 355 -3.49 1.49 -23.74
N GLY A 356 -4.58 1.97 -23.12
CA GLY A 356 -5.75 2.45 -23.86
C GLY A 356 -5.52 3.77 -24.61
N SER A 357 -4.66 4.64 -24.11
CA SER A 357 -4.37 5.93 -24.76
C SER A 357 -3.47 5.78 -25.97
N SER A 358 -2.72 4.68 -26.09
CA SER A 358 -1.94 4.35 -27.29
C SER A 358 -2.82 4.05 -28.52
N CYS A 359 -4.12 3.79 -28.31
CA CYS A 359 -5.08 3.62 -29.41
C CYS A 359 -5.44 4.94 -30.13
N ILE A 360 -5.05 6.09 -29.62
CA ILE A 360 -5.31 7.40 -30.25
C ILE A 360 -4.47 7.51 -31.51
N PRO A 361 -5.07 7.75 -32.70
CA PRO A 361 -4.34 7.73 -33.97
C PRO A 361 -3.13 8.69 -34.01
N LEU A 362 -3.21 9.82 -33.35
CA LEU A 362 -2.12 10.79 -33.28
C LEU A 362 -0.86 10.19 -32.62
N VAL A 363 -1.03 9.34 -31.58
CA VAL A 363 0.09 8.69 -30.90
C VAL A 363 0.92 7.87 -31.90
N ARG A 364 0.25 6.93 -32.57
CA ARG A 364 0.92 6.08 -33.57
C ARG A 364 1.54 6.91 -34.68
N LYS A 365 0.80 7.91 -35.18
CA LYS A 365 1.29 8.80 -36.25
C LYS A 365 2.59 9.51 -35.88
N MET A 366 2.63 10.14 -34.69
CA MET A 366 3.82 10.88 -34.26
C MET A 366 5.03 9.98 -33.98
N LEU A 367 4.78 8.75 -33.50
CA LEU A 367 5.84 7.76 -33.29
C LEU A 367 6.38 7.25 -34.64
N VAL A 368 5.50 6.95 -35.58
CA VAL A 368 5.91 6.53 -36.96
C VAL A 368 6.69 7.65 -37.65
N ASP A 369 6.19 8.88 -37.59
CA ASP A 369 6.86 10.04 -38.19
C ASP A 369 8.28 10.25 -37.66
N LYS A 370 8.53 9.85 -36.39
CA LYS A 370 9.83 10.03 -35.74
C LYS A 370 10.77 8.83 -35.84
N TYR A 371 10.25 7.61 -35.61
CA TYR A 371 11.08 6.42 -35.44
C TYR A 371 10.97 5.39 -36.59
N GLY A 372 10.04 5.57 -37.51
CA GLY A 372 9.77 4.67 -38.64
C GLY A 372 8.65 3.67 -38.37
N GLU A 373 7.91 3.33 -39.41
CA GLU A 373 6.76 2.41 -39.38
C GLU A 373 7.19 0.98 -38.95
N GLU A 374 8.35 0.56 -39.38
CA GLU A 374 8.92 -0.79 -39.16
C GLU A 374 9.21 -1.08 -37.69
N LYS A 375 9.43 -0.03 -36.89
CA LYS A 375 9.69 -0.20 -35.45
C LYS A 375 8.43 -0.28 -34.60
N ILE A 376 7.27 0.19 -35.11
CA ILE A 376 6.06 0.31 -34.30
C ILE A 376 5.22 -0.95 -34.36
N LEU A 377 5.16 -1.70 -33.25
CA LEU A 377 4.27 -2.84 -33.06
C LEU A 377 3.08 -2.48 -32.15
N SER A 378 1.90 -2.85 -32.60
CA SER A 378 0.67 -2.71 -31.85
C SER A 378 -0.17 -3.98 -31.97
N SER A 379 -0.73 -4.47 -30.87
CA SER A 379 -1.71 -5.54 -30.91
C SER A 379 -3.09 -5.01 -31.35
N GLU A 380 -3.99 -5.92 -31.74
CA GLU A 380 -5.39 -5.56 -32.02
C GLU A 380 -6.12 -5.03 -30.76
N LYS A 381 -5.70 -5.50 -29.59
CA LYS A 381 -6.27 -5.13 -28.27
C LYS A 381 -5.17 -4.76 -27.27
N PRO A 382 -4.51 -3.61 -27.43
CA PRO A 382 -3.39 -3.21 -26.56
C PRO A 382 -3.73 -3.18 -25.07
N MET A 383 -5.02 -2.96 -24.74
CA MET A 383 -5.54 -2.92 -23.37
C MET A 383 -5.59 -4.29 -22.66
N LEU A 384 -5.46 -5.41 -23.39
CA LEU A 384 -5.54 -6.76 -22.83
C LEU A 384 -4.17 -7.42 -22.70
N ALA A 385 -3.18 -6.92 -23.44
CA ALA A 385 -1.86 -7.49 -23.58
C ALA A 385 -1.17 -7.75 -22.21
N ILE A 386 -1.29 -6.81 -21.29
CA ILE A 386 -0.67 -6.90 -19.96
C ILE A 386 -1.25 -8.08 -19.16
N ALA A 387 -2.58 -8.22 -19.12
CA ALA A 387 -3.21 -9.34 -18.41
C ALA A 387 -2.92 -10.69 -19.08
N GLU A 388 -2.85 -10.72 -20.41
CA GLU A 388 -2.51 -11.91 -21.19
C GLU A 388 -1.08 -12.37 -20.89
N GLY A 389 -0.11 -11.47 -20.86
CA GLY A 389 1.27 -11.78 -20.48
C GLY A 389 1.39 -12.27 -19.04
N ALA A 390 0.65 -11.66 -18.12
CA ALA A 390 0.57 -12.12 -16.73
C ALA A 390 -0.03 -13.53 -16.63
N ALA A 391 -1.02 -13.86 -17.45
CA ALA A 391 -1.60 -15.21 -17.50
C ALA A 391 -0.65 -16.24 -18.08
N ILE A 392 0.16 -15.88 -19.09
CA ILE A 392 1.21 -16.74 -19.63
C ILE A 392 2.22 -17.08 -18.53
N LEU A 393 2.70 -16.09 -17.79
CA LEU A 393 3.63 -16.31 -16.69
C LEU A 393 2.98 -17.10 -15.54
N ALA A 394 1.72 -16.82 -15.18
CA ALA A 394 1.00 -17.56 -14.14
C ALA A 394 0.90 -19.04 -14.46
N HIS A 395 0.66 -19.37 -15.74
CA HIS A 395 0.67 -20.75 -16.23
C HIS A 395 2.07 -21.37 -16.16
N ALA A 396 3.12 -20.63 -16.57
CA ALA A 396 4.50 -21.12 -16.52
C ALA A 396 5.00 -21.39 -15.08
N LEU A 397 4.55 -20.58 -14.11
CA LEU A 397 4.86 -20.74 -12.67
C LEU A 397 3.98 -21.80 -11.97
N SER A 398 2.99 -22.36 -12.65
CA SER A 398 2.13 -23.39 -12.07
C SER A 398 2.87 -24.73 -12.07
N ASP A 399 2.85 -25.46 -10.95
CA ASP A 399 3.41 -26.82 -10.86
C ASP A 399 2.50 -27.86 -11.52
N GLU A 400 1.31 -27.48 -11.95
CA GLU A 400 0.29 -28.32 -12.54
C GLU A 400 -0.15 -27.79 -13.89
N PHE A 401 -0.50 -28.70 -14.80
CA PHE A 401 -1.11 -28.38 -16.11
C PHE A 401 -2.28 -29.29 -16.42
N GLU A 402 -3.16 -28.85 -17.32
CA GLU A 402 -4.30 -29.64 -17.74
C GLU A 402 -3.86 -30.71 -18.76
N CYS A 403 -4.16 -31.97 -18.48
CA CYS A 403 -3.83 -33.07 -19.38
C CYS A 403 -4.53 -32.90 -20.74
N PRO A 404 -3.81 -32.84 -21.88
CA PRO A 404 -4.41 -32.63 -23.20
C PRO A 404 -5.43 -33.69 -23.63
N SER A 405 -5.35 -34.88 -23.01
CA SER A 405 -6.20 -36.03 -23.37
C SER A 405 -7.47 -36.15 -22.56
N CYS A 406 -7.51 -35.74 -21.29
CA CYS A 406 -8.66 -35.91 -20.44
C CYS A 406 -9.13 -34.62 -19.72
N GLY A 407 -8.38 -33.54 -19.84
CA GLY A 407 -8.72 -32.27 -19.19
C GLY A 407 -8.48 -32.23 -17.68
N GLU A 408 -7.93 -33.27 -17.08
CA GLU A 408 -7.65 -33.32 -15.64
C GLU A 408 -6.28 -32.68 -15.35
N MET A 409 -6.19 -31.96 -14.20
CA MET A 409 -4.95 -31.34 -13.76
C MET A 409 -3.94 -32.39 -13.29
N VAL A 410 -2.71 -32.29 -13.77
CA VAL A 410 -1.60 -33.18 -13.47
C VAL A 410 -0.34 -32.38 -13.14
N ASN A 411 0.49 -32.92 -12.26
CA ASN A 411 1.75 -32.29 -11.89
C ASN A 411 2.72 -32.36 -13.07
N LYS A 412 3.52 -31.31 -13.28
CA LYS A 412 4.55 -31.25 -14.36
C LYS A 412 5.62 -32.33 -14.24
N ASP A 413 5.81 -32.88 -13.04
CA ASP A 413 6.85 -33.90 -12.77
C ASP A 413 6.42 -35.31 -13.17
N VAL A 414 5.22 -35.53 -13.73
CA VAL A 414 4.75 -36.85 -14.10
C VAL A 414 4.79 -37.09 -15.60
N ASP A 415 5.39 -38.20 -16.03
CA ASP A 415 5.51 -38.60 -17.42
C ASP A 415 4.25 -39.17 -18.05
N VAL A 416 3.32 -39.61 -17.20
CA VAL A 416 2.06 -40.26 -17.59
C VAL A 416 0.93 -39.70 -16.76
N CYS A 417 -0.16 -39.29 -17.40
CA CYS A 417 -1.34 -38.80 -16.72
C CYS A 417 -1.92 -39.88 -15.76
N PRO A 418 -2.01 -39.61 -14.46
CA PRO A 418 -2.53 -40.58 -13.52
C PRO A 418 -4.04 -40.85 -13.68
N HIS A 419 -4.77 -39.96 -14.41
CA HIS A 419 -6.20 -40.06 -14.61
C HIS A 419 -6.60 -40.85 -15.87
N CYS A 420 -5.85 -40.68 -16.96
CA CYS A 420 -6.21 -41.33 -18.24
C CYS A 420 -5.10 -42.21 -18.85
N GLY A 421 -3.94 -42.25 -18.24
CA GLY A 421 -2.81 -43.04 -18.74
C GLY A 421 -2.12 -42.49 -20.01
N ALA A 422 -2.48 -41.30 -20.47
CA ALA A 422 -1.82 -40.67 -21.61
C ALA A 422 -0.39 -40.27 -21.25
N LYS A 423 0.55 -40.46 -22.16
CA LYS A 423 1.92 -39.96 -22.02
C LYS A 423 1.88 -38.42 -22.16
N LEU A 424 2.48 -37.73 -21.19
CA LEU A 424 2.46 -36.28 -21.06
C LEU A 424 3.74 -35.64 -21.61
N ASN A 425 4.84 -36.40 -21.65
CA ASN A 425 6.14 -35.97 -22.18
C ASN A 425 6.36 -36.36 -23.63
N ALA A 426 5.28 -36.55 -24.41
CA ALA A 426 5.41 -36.68 -25.88
C ALA A 426 5.45 -35.27 -26.48
N THR A 427 6.46 -34.47 -26.15
CA THR A 427 6.88 -33.40 -27.04
C THR A 427 7.36 -34.06 -28.32
N GLU A 428 6.71 -33.75 -29.42
CA GLU A 428 7.30 -34.00 -30.75
C GLU A 428 8.70 -33.37 -30.73
N GLU A 429 9.71 -34.13 -31.15
CA GLU A 429 11.10 -33.64 -31.24
C GLU A 429 11.09 -32.29 -31.96
N GLY A 430 11.27 -31.18 -31.24
CA GLY A 430 11.44 -29.90 -31.89
C GLY A 430 11.26 -28.63 -31.07
N GLU A 431 10.42 -28.58 -30.04
CA GLU A 431 10.24 -27.32 -29.29
C GLU A 431 10.23 -27.59 -27.77
N GLU A 432 11.41 -27.63 -27.14
CA GLU A 432 11.50 -27.35 -25.71
C GLU A 432 11.08 -25.88 -25.49
N GLU A 433 9.90 -25.63 -25.00
CA GLU A 433 9.54 -24.31 -24.49
C GLU A 433 10.60 -23.91 -23.46
N SER A 434 11.40 -22.90 -23.76
CA SER A 434 12.36 -22.37 -22.81
C SER A 434 11.60 -21.81 -21.60
N PRO A 435 12.02 -22.11 -20.37
CA PRO A 435 11.33 -21.54 -19.20
C PRO A 435 11.39 -20.02 -19.26
N ILE A 436 10.25 -19.37 -19.04
CA ILE A 436 10.19 -17.91 -18.96
C ILE A 436 10.90 -17.50 -17.67
N LEU A 437 12.05 -16.87 -17.80
CA LEU A 437 12.81 -16.32 -16.67
C LEU A 437 12.76 -14.79 -16.73
N VAL A 438 12.15 -14.17 -15.75
CA VAL A 438 12.12 -12.72 -15.62
C VAL A 438 13.13 -12.32 -14.55
N THR A 439 14.18 -11.62 -14.97
CA THR A 439 15.21 -11.10 -14.08
C THR A 439 15.03 -9.59 -13.95
N TYR A 440 14.89 -9.12 -12.74
CA TYR A 440 14.76 -7.70 -12.45
C TYR A 440 16.09 -7.12 -11.94
N THR A 441 16.22 -5.82 -12.12
CA THR A 441 17.27 -5.03 -11.48
C THR A 441 16.61 -4.04 -10.51
N THR A 442 17.38 -3.59 -9.53
CA THR A 442 16.97 -2.49 -8.66
C THR A 442 16.76 -1.21 -9.48
N LYS A 443 15.66 -0.51 -9.26
CA LYS A 443 15.32 0.72 -9.99
C LYS A 443 16.01 1.94 -9.42
N HIS A 444 16.22 1.92 -8.13
CA HIS A 444 16.65 3.03 -7.31
C HIS A 444 17.88 2.68 -6.51
N ASN A 445 18.65 3.70 -6.14
CA ASN A 445 19.65 3.56 -5.10
C ASN A 445 18.95 3.54 -3.74
N TYR A 446 19.40 2.68 -2.84
CA TYR A 446 18.92 2.62 -1.46
C TYR A 446 19.98 3.14 -0.51
N TYR A 447 19.53 3.90 0.47
CA TYR A 447 20.41 4.52 1.46
C TYR A 447 19.89 4.25 2.86
N ILE A 448 20.81 4.13 3.80
CA ILE A 448 20.51 4.20 5.24
C ILE A 448 20.90 5.57 5.78
N LYS A 449 20.01 6.15 6.58
CA LYS A 449 20.30 7.41 7.27
C LYS A 449 21.16 7.15 8.51
N LEU A 450 22.29 7.82 8.59
CA LEU A 450 23.23 7.77 9.71
C LEU A 450 23.34 9.14 10.37
N GLU A 451 23.96 9.20 11.54
CA GLU A 451 24.28 10.48 12.21
C GLU A 451 25.20 11.36 11.35
N SER A 452 26.12 10.76 10.60
CA SER A 452 27.08 11.44 9.72
C SER A 452 26.57 11.80 8.33
N GLY A 453 25.34 11.41 7.96
CA GLY A 453 24.76 11.56 6.63
C GLY A 453 24.11 10.29 6.13
N ASN A 454 23.94 10.17 4.81
CA ASN A 454 23.33 8.99 4.19
C ASN A 454 24.41 8.08 3.62
N ASP A 455 24.36 6.78 3.92
CA ASP A 455 25.24 5.76 3.35
C ASP A 455 24.49 4.96 2.27
N LYS A 456 25.05 4.87 1.06
CA LYS A 456 24.46 4.10 -0.03
C LYS A 456 24.70 2.62 0.21
N ILE A 457 23.63 1.85 0.38
CA ILE A 457 23.68 0.41 0.68
C ILE A 457 23.51 -0.45 -0.56
N ILE A 458 22.65 -0.03 -1.52
CA ILE A 458 22.38 -0.78 -2.75
C ILE A 458 22.37 0.23 -3.90
N GLU A 459 23.01 -0.13 -5.02
CA GLU A 459 23.00 0.69 -6.23
C GLU A 459 21.81 0.34 -7.14
N ALA A 460 21.37 1.29 -7.95
CA ALA A 460 20.46 1.00 -9.03
C ALA A 460 21.11 0.05 -10.04
N ASN A 461 20.29 -0.77 -10.71
CA ASN A 461 20.67 -1.78 -11.70
C ASN A 461 21.38 -3.02 -11.14
N GLU A 462 21.35 -3.26 -9.82
CA GLU A 462 21.77 -4.54 -9.26
C GLU A 462 20.75 -5.65 -9.58
N LEU A 463 21.21 -6.83 -9.96
CA LEU A 463 20.35 -7.98 -10.27
C LEU A 463 19.61 -8.48 -9.02
N LEU A 464 18.33 -8.79 -9.15
CA LEU A 464 17.50 -9.33 -8.10
C LEU A 464 17.34 -10.86 -8.21
N PRO A 465 17.28 -11.62 -7.10
CA PRO A 465 17.35 -11.14 -5.70
C PRO A 465 18.75 -10.68 -5.32
N PHE A 466 18.85 -9.69 -4.43
CA PHE A 466 20.11 -9.09 -4.03
C PHE A 466 20.27 -9.09 -2.50
N GLU A 467 21.42 -9.48 -2.02
CA GLU A 467 21.75 -9.45 -0.59
C GLU A 467 23.10 -8.76 -0.36
N ILE A 468 23.14 -7.86 0.58
CA ILE A 468 24.37 -7.18 0.98
C ILE A 468 24.44 -7.02 2.49
N SER A 469 25.63 -7.18 3.05
CA SER A 469 25.89 -6.90 4.45
C SER A 469 26.79 -5.67 4.62
N ARG A 470 26.42 -4.81 5.55
CA ARG A 470 27.18 -3.61 5.96
C ARG A 470 27.41 -3.62 7.46
N LYS A 471 28.54 -3.05 7.89
CA LYS A 471 28.86 -2.89 9.31
C LYS A 471 28.67 -1.46 9.74
N TYR A 472 27.93 -1.29 10.82
CA TYR A 472 27.74 -0.01 11.49
C TYR A 472 28.12 -0.15 12.97
N LYS A 473 28.19 0.96 13.68
CA LYS A 473 28.60 0.98 15.08
C LYS A 473 27.56 1.67 15.93
N THR A 474 27.49 1.24 17.20
CA THR A 474 26.73 1.96 18.22
C THR A 474 27.27 3.38 18.39
N SER A 475 26.38 4.37 18.57
CA SER A 475 26.75 5.79 18.70
C SER A 475 26.99 6.21 20.12
N THR A 476 26.46 5.47 21.09
CA THR A 476 26.59 5.75 22.54
C THR A 476 26.86 4.47 23.34
N ASP A 477 27.39 4.63 24.55
CA ASP A 477 27.50 3.51 25.49
C ASP A 477 26.12 3.00 25.88
N ASN A 478 25.99 1.66 25.90
CA ASN A 478 24.75 0.96 26.25
C ASN A 478 23.52 1.37 25.42
N GLN A 479 23.74 1.70 24.14
CA GLN A 479 22.65 2.01 23.23
C GLN A 479 21.66 0.85 23.17
N LYS A 480 20.42 1.12 23.55
CA LYS A 480 19.36 0.08 23.63
C LYS A 480 18.44 0.05 22.43
N ILE A 481 18.37 1.18 21.69
CA ILE A 481 17.51 1.32 20.53
C ILE A 481 18.31 1.83 19.37
N VAL A 482 17.99 1.34 18.21
CA VAL A 482 18.47 1.87 16.93
C VAL A 482 17.27 2.12 16.04
N GLU A 483 17.13 3.35 15.57
CA GLU A 483 16.23 3.69 14.49
C GLU A 483 16.91 3.41 13.16
N LEU A 484 16.24 2.65 12.30
CA LEU A 484 16.65 2.38 10.93
C LEU A 484 15.74 3.16 10.00
N VAL A 485 16.28 4.12 9.27
CA VAL A 485 15.57 4.87 8.24
C VAL A 485 16.16 4.54 6.90
N ILE A 486 15.35 3.97 6.02
CA ILE A 486 15.72 3.65 4.64
C ILE A 486 15.18 4.73 3.71
N LEU A 487 16.07 5.25 2.88
CA LEU A 487 15.75 6.24 1.86
C LEU A 487 16.00 5.62 0.48
N SER A 488 15.31 6.16 -0.50
CA SER A 488 15.52 5.85 -1.92
C SER A 488 15.57 7.16 -2.70
N ASP A 489 16.32 7.21 -3.78
CA ASP A 489 16.25 8.34 -4.69
C ASP A 489 14.90 8.35 -5.43
N ALA A 490 14.30 9.53 -5.48
CA ALA A 490 13.14 9.78 -6.30
C ALA A 490 13.57 10.14 -7.74
N GLU A 491 12.62 10.14 -8.66
CA GLU A 491 12.88 10.49 -10.08
C GLU A 491 13.48 11.89 -10.27
N ASP A 492 13.20 12.81 -9.34
CA ASP A 492 13.75 14.17 -9.32
C ASP A 492 15.15 14.26 -8.66
N GLY A 493 15.72 13.13 -8.25
CA GLY A 493 17.02 13.06 -7.58
C GLY A 493 17.00 13.38 -6.09
N ASN A 494 15.85 13.69 -5.51
CA ASN A 494 15.70 13.86 -4.07
C ASN A 494 15.63 12.50 -3.36
N LEU A 495 16.01 12.47 -2.08
CA LEU A 495 15.88 11.26 -1.27
C LEU A 495 14.54 11.24 -0.56
N GLU A 496 13.76 10.21 -0.82
CA GLU A 496 12.49 9.95 -0.14
C GLU A 496 12.63 8.85 0.91
N LYS A 497 11.97 9.01 2.06
CA LYS A 497 11.88 7.95 3.06
C LYS A 497 10.90 6.87 2.61
N ILE A 498 11.42 5.67 2.32
CA ILE A 498 10.60 4.53 1.90
C ILE A 498 10.16 3.65 3.06
N ALA A 499 10.97 3.54 4.10
CA ALA A 499 10.64 2.77 5.29
C ALA A 499 11.40 3.28 6.52
N SER A 500 10.86 3.01 7.70
CA SER A 500 11.59 3.14 8.96
C SER A 500 11.22 2.02 9.92
N GLY A 501 12.13 1.66 10.78
CA GLY A 501 11.91 0.65 11.78
C GLY A 501 12.83 0.84 12.96
N PHE A 502 12.55 0.12 14.04
CA PHE A 502 13.35 0.15 15.25
C PHE A 502 13.75 -1.27 15.62
N PHE A 503 14.92 -1.42 16.22
CA PHE A 503 15.29 -2.65 16.89
C PHE A 503 15.96 -2.34 18.22
N THR A 504 15.87 -3.29 19.14
CA THR A 504 16.43 -3.17 20.48
C THR A 504 17.70 -3.99 20.63
N ILE A 505 18.67 -3.45 21.36
CA ILE A 505 19.91 -4.13 21.75
C ILE A 505 19.78 -4.51 23.22
N ALA A 506 19.56 -5.79 23.51
CA ALA A 506 19.41 -6.29 24.87
C ALA A 506 20.73 -6.19 25.68
N GLU A 507 21.87 -6.31 25.00
CA GLU A 507 23.19 -6.34 25.61
C GLU A 507 23.68 -4.95 25.98
N ASN A 508 24.49 -4.86 27.04
CA ASN A 508 25.26 -3.66 27.37
C ASN A 508 26.50 -3.61 26.48
N LEU A 509 26.43 -2.81 25.43
CA LEU A 509 27.53 -2.63 24.49
C LEU A 509 28.20 -1.26 24.71
N PRO A 510 29.54 -1.18 24.70
CA PRO A 510 30.23 0.11 24.66
C PRO A 510 29.95 0.83 23.33
N VAL A 511 30.16 2.13 23.28
CA VAL A 511 30.22 2.93 22.08
C VAL A 511 31.18 2.29 21.08
N ASP A 512 30.93 2.47 19.79
CA ASP A 512 31.68 1.89 18.67
C ASP A 512 31.66 0.35 18.59
N SER A 513 30.67 -0.31 19.24
CA SER A 513 30.44 -1.75 19.08
C SER A 513 29.87 -2.08 17.70
N ASN A 514 30.42 -3.12 17.07
CA ASN A 514 30.02 -3.51 15.71
C ASN A 514 28.65 -4.21 15.67
N LEU A 515 27.85 -3.76 14.75
CA LEU A 515 26.56 -4.34 14.33
C LEU A 515 26.64 -4.66 12.83
N THR A 516 26.31 -5.87 12.45
CA THR A 516 26.23 -6.26 11.03
C THR A 516 24.79 -6.25 10.57
N PHE A 517 24.49 -5.42 9.59
CA PHE A 517 23.19 -5.31 8.94
C PHE A 517 23.23 -6.08 7.63
N THR A 518 22.30 -6.98 7.45
CA THR A 518 22.08 -7.69 6.17
C THR A 518 20.79 -7.18 5.56
N PHE A 519 20.93 -6.56 4.40
CA PHE A 519 19.82 -6.07 3.58
C PHE A 519 19.57 -7.10 2.50
N ASN A 520 18.34 -7.58 2.42
CA ASN A 520 17.91 -8.54 1.42
C ASN A 520 16.76 -7.94 0.62
N LEU A 521 16.94 -7.86 -0.70
CA LEU A 521 15.92 -7.52 -1.68
C LEU A 521 15.48 -8.78 -2.42
N THR A 522 14.22 -9.11 -2.33
CA THR A 522 13.64 -10.22 -3.09
C THR A 522 13.54 -9.88 -4.57
N GLU A 523 13.22 -10.88 -5.41
CA GLU A 523 12.90 -10.68 -6.83
C GLU A 523 11.80 -9.63 -7.09
N SER A 524 10.95 -9.38 -6.11
CA SER A 524 9.89 -8.36 -6.19
C SER A 524 10.25 -7.04 -5.49
N GLU A 525 11.55 -6.81 -5.25
CA GLU A 525 12.09 -5.65 -4.52
C GLU A 525 11.50 -5.45 -3.11
N VAL A 526 11.08 -6.52 -2.43
CA VAL A 526 10.69 -6.42 -1.02
C VAL A 526 11.95 -6.39 -0.18
N LEU A 527 12.18 -5.25 0.50
CA LEU A 527 13.33 -5.06 1.37
C LEU A 527 13.05 -5.64 2.76
N SER A 528 13.96 -6.48 3.22
CA SER A 528 14.04 -6.92 4.60
C SER A 528 15.43 -6.65 5.19
N VAL A 529 15.50 -6.42 6.50
CA VAL A 529 16.75 -6.11 7.18
C VAL A 529 16.90 -7.00 8.40
N THR A 530 18.04 -7.70 8.48
CA THR A 530 18.43 -8.47 9.66
C THR A 530 19.66 -7.82 10.29
N VAL A 531 19.60 -7.62 11.60
CA VAL A 531 20.73 -7.06 12.37
C VAL A 531 21.33 -8.14 13.24
N LYS A 532 22.65 -8.25 13.20
CA LYS A 532 23.44 -9.14 14.04
C LYS A 532 24.33 -8.31 14.97
N VAL A 533 24.25 -8.56 16.25
CA VAL A 533 25.23 -8.04 17.24
C VAL A 533 26.49 -8.90 17.13
N ASP A 534 27.58 -8.33 16.62
CA ASP A 534 28.78 -9.12 16.31
C ASP A 534 29.40 -9.78 17.56
N LYS A 535 29.32 -9.11 18.72
CA LYS A 535 29.86 -9.62 19.99
C LYS A 535 29.17 -10.90 20.47
N THR A 536 27.87 -11.00 20.33
CA THR A 536 27.06 -12.10 20.86
C THR A 536 26.58 -13.07 19.78
N GLY A 537 26.61 -12.65 18.53
CA GLY A 537 26.07 -13.39 17.39
C GLY A 537 24.56 -13.39 17.31
N LYS A 538 23.84 -12.72 18.23
CA LYS A 538 22.38 -12.63 18.24
C LYS A 538 21.89 -11.89 16.99
N LYS A 539 20.90 -12.46 16.32
CA LYS A 539 20.24 -11.87 15.13
C LYS A 539 18.83 -11.42 15.48
N THR A 540 18.43 -10.30 14.93
CA THR A 540 17.08 -9.74 15.07
C THR A 540 16.62 -9.21 13.71
N ASN A 541 15.41 -9.53 13.30
CA ASN A 541 14.81 -8.93 12.11
C ASN A 541 14.25 -7.56 12.47
N VAL A 542 14.51 -6.57 11.62
CA VAL A 542 13.95 -5.23 11.78
C VAL A 542 12.59 -5.19 11.09
N VAL A 543 11.56 -4.82 11.83
CA VAL A 543 10.24 -4.52 11.26
C VAL A 543 10.29 -3.14 10.66
N LEU A 544 10.13 -3.06 9.35
CA LEU A 544 10.06 -1.79 8.64
C LEU A 544 8.59 -1.34 8.54
N GLY A 545 8.23 -0.32 9.31
CA GLY A 545 6.89 0.29 9.28
C GLY A 545 6.72 1.22 8.07
N ARG A 546 5.49 1.31 7.57
CA ARG A 546 5.16 1.97 6.30
C ARG A 546 4.02 2.98 6.40
N GLY A 547 3.90 3.62 7.55
CA GLY A 547 2.92 4.70 7.75
C GLY A 547 1.56 4.24 8.28
N ASN A 548 1.33 2.95 8.44
CA ASN A 548 0.12 2.37 9.00
C ASN A 548 0.16 2.30 10.54
N LYS A 549 -0.74 1.54 11.17
CA LYS A 549 -0.79 1.40 12.64
C LYS A 549 0.48 0.80 13.22
N ASP A 550 1.16 -0.10 12.48
CA ASP A 550 2.46 -0.65 12.83
C ASP A 550 3.52 0.45 13.01
N SER A 551 3.64 1.37 12.07
CA SER A 551 4.58 2.50 12.14
C SER A 551 4.27 3.43 13.30
N LYS A 552 2.98 3.68 13.59
CA LYS A 552 2.56 4.48 14.74
C LYS A 552 2.98 3.81 16.04
N CYS A 553 2.65 2.54 16.21
CA CYS A 553 2.97 1.76 17.39
C CYS A 553 4.50 1.68 17.62
N LEU A 554 5.27 1.43 16.56
CA LEU A 554 6.74 1.41 16.64
C LEU A 554 7.32 2.76 17.04
N LYS A 555 6.75 3.87 16.56
CA LYS A 555 7.16 5.21 16.98
C LYS A 555 6.88 5.45 18.45
N GLU A 556 5.70 5.10 18.94
CA GLU A 556 5.31 5.23 20.34
C GLU A 556 6.19 4.36 21.26
N ILE A 557 6.54 3.15 20.83
CA ILE A 557 7.52 2.28 21.48
C ILE A 557 8.89 2.97 21.55
N SER A 558 9.36 3.56 20.45
CA SER A 558 10.64 4.29 20.45
C SER A 558 10.67 5.43 21.44
N GLU A 559 9.62 6.26 21.44
CA GLU A 559 9.50 7.38 22.38
C GLU A 559 9.46 6.90 23.83
N SER A 560 8.75 5.78 24.11
CA SER A 560 8.71 5.16 25.45
C SER A 560 10.08 4.62 25.88
N LEU A 561 10.79 3.99 24.97
CA LEU A 561 12.14 3.49 25.21
C LEU A 561 13.12 4.65 25.50
N GLU A 562 13.07 5.73 24.74
CA GLU A 562 13.88 6.93 24.98
C GLU A 562 13.60 7.50 26.37
N GLN A 563 12.33 7.64 26.71
CA GLN A 563 11.88 8.17 28.00
C GLN A 563 12.42 7.35 29.18
N VAL A 564 12.22 6.02 29.16
CA VAL A 564 12.59 5.15 30.28
C VAL A 564 14.10 4.93 30.38
N LEU A 565 14.77 4.68 29.26
CA LEU A 565 16.22 4.39 29.28
C LEU A 565 17.07 5.64 29.53
N GLY A 566 16.57 6.81 29.10
CA GLY A 566 17.21 8.10 29.35
C GLY A 566 17.04 8.63 30.78
N ASP A 567 16.05 8.14 31.50
CA ASP A 567 15.81 8.59 32.86
C ASP A 567 16.82 7.97 33.86
N SER A 568 17.71 8.82 34.40
CA SER A 568 18.70 8.40 35.38
C SER A 568 18.12 8.04 36.76
N SER A 569 16.87 8.39 37.03
CA SER A 569 16.16 8.05 38.26
C SER A 569 15.63 6.61 38.27
N ILE A 570 15.56 5.94 37.11
CA ILE A 570 15.08 4.57 36.97
C ILE A 570 16.27 3.60 37.14
N SER A 571 16.12 2.60 38.00
CA SER A 571 17.17 1.60 38.26
C SER A 571 17.42 0.71 37.02
N ASP A 572 18.65 0.18 36.91
CA ASP A 572 19.07 -0.72 35.82
C ASP A 572 18.21 -1.99 35.79
N SER A 573 17.73 -2.47 36.93
CA SER A 573 16.82 -3.62 37.02
C SER A 573 15.50 -3.34 36.33
N LYS A 574 14.89 -2.18 36.60
CA LYS A 574 13.63 -1.76 35.97
C LYS A 574 13.76 -1.47 34.48
N LYS A 575 14.89 -0.84 34.08
CA LYS A 575 15.23 -0.64 32.68
C LYS A 575 15.31 -1.97 31.91
N SER A 576 15.92 -2.99 32.55
CA SER A 576 16.03 -4.33 31.97
C SER A 576 14.67 -5.03 31.83
N GLU A 577 13.84 -4.94 32.88
CA GLU A 577 12.48 -5.49 32.87
C GLU A 577 11.61 -4.81 31.80
N PHE A 578 11.63 -3.48 31.77
CA PHE A 578 10.95 -2.68 30.76
C PHE A 578 11.37 -3.09 29.34
N THR A 579 12.68 -3.18 29.09
CA THR A 579 13.21 -3.56 27.75
C THR A 579 12.71 -4.96 27.33
N SER A 580 12.61 -5.90 28.29
CA SER A 580 12.08 -7.24 28.02
C SER A 580 10.61 -7.20 27.63
N LYS A 581 9.77 -6.45 28.36
CA LYS A 581 8.33 -6.30 28.05
C LYS A 581 8.10 -5.63 26.70
N ILE A 582 8.89 -4.61 26.39
CA ILE A 582 8.81 -3.92 25.08
C ILE A 582 9.27 -4.84 23.94
N GLN A 583 10.28 -5.69 24.16
CA GLN A 583 10.71 -6.65 23.14
C GLN A 583 9.59 -7.62 22.77
N GLU A 584 8.78 -8.09 23.72
CA GLU A 584 7.63 -8.95 23.44
C GLU A 584 6.58 -8.23 22.56
N VAL A 585 6.35 -6.93 22.77
CA VAL A 585 5.46 -6.13 21.93
C VAL A 585 6.03 -6.03 20.51
N ILE A 586 7.31 -5.71 20.36
CA ILE A 586 8.00 -5.65 19.07
C ILE A 586 7.93 -7.00 18.35
N ASP A 587 8.16 -8.10 19.04
CA ASP A 587 8.11 -9.46 18.47
C ASP A 587 6.68 -9.80 17.96
N THR A 588 5.64 -9.35 18.67
CA THR A 588 4.24 -9.51 18.25
C THR A 588 3.95 -8.74 16.96
N ILE A 589 4.43 -7.48 16.85
CA ILE A 589 4.32 -6.68 15.63
C ILE A 589 5.10 -7.35 14.49
N SER A 590 6.30 -7.85 14.78
CA SER A 590 7.21 -8.50 13.82
C SER A 590 6.63 -9.78 13.21
N ALA A 591 5.78 -10.48 13.93
CA ALA A 591 5.11 -11.67 13.42
C ALA A 591 4.17 -11.38 12.23
N GLY A 592 3.79 -10.12 12.01
CA GLY A 592 3.07 -9.65 10.80
C GLY A 592 1.64 -10.17 10.65
N ASN A 593 1.06 -10.77 11.69
CA ASN A 593 -0.25 -11.41 11.65
C ASN A 593 -1.42 -10.48 12.04
N LEU A 594 -1.12 -9.24 12.44
CA LEU A 594 -2.12 -8.28 12.89
C LEU A 594 -2.81 -7.60 11.69
N LYS A 595 -4.15 -7.63 11.68
CA LYS A 595 -4.94 -6.90 10.68
C LYS A 595 -5.01 -5.42 11.05
N GLU A 596 -5.18 -4.55 10.05
CA GLU A 596 -5.29 -3.09 10.22
C GLU A 596 -6.42 -2.66 11.20
N ASP A 597 -7.52 -3.39 11.20
CA ASP A 597 -8.71 -3.15 12.03
C ASP A 597 -8.73 -3.98 13.32
N ALA A 598 -7.65 -4.71 13.63
CA ALA A 598 -7.58 -5.55 14.80
C ALA A 598 -7.58 -4.74 16.11
N SER A 599 -8.35 -5.18 17.09
CA SER A 599 -8.36 -4.57 18.44
C SER A 599 -7.05 -4.78 19.19
N GLU A 600 -6.27 -5.77 18.76
CA GLU A 600 -4.94 -6.10 19.28
C GLU A 600 -3.94 -4.94 19.18
N TRP A 601 -4.10 -4.03 18.20
CA TRP A 601 -3.26 -2.81 18.14
C TRP A 601 -3.41 -1.95 19.37
N GLN A 602 -4.64 -1.78 19.87
CA GLN A 602 -4.89 -1.04 21.10
C GLN A 602 -4.30 -1.75 22.32
N ASP A 603 -4.32 -3.09 22.33
CA ASP A 603 -3.73 -3.86 23.41
C ASP A 603 -2.20 -3.74 23.43
N LEU A 604 -1.54 -3.66 22.26
CA LEU A 604 -0.11 -3.41 22.16
C LEU A 604 0.27 -1.99 22.64
N GLU A 605 -0.50 -0.98 22.24
CA GLU A 605 -0.36 0.39 22.76
C GLU A 605 -0.53 0.44 24.29
N ASN A 606 -1.53 -0.25 24.83
CA ASN A 606 -1.78 -0.34 26.26
C ASN A 606 -0.65 -1.04 26.99
N ARG A 607 -0.12 -2.14 26.47
CA ARG A 607 1.03 -2.86 27.05
C ARG A 607 2.28 -1.99 27.07
N THR A 608 2.54 -1.23 26.00
CA THR A 608 3.65 -0.27 25.93
C THR A 608 3.50 0.81 27.00
N ASN A 609 2.33 1.42 27.12
CA ASN A 609 2.06 2.45 28.12
C ASN A 609 2.17 1.89 29.55
N LEU A 610 1.68 0.68 29.78
CA LEU A 610 1.77 0.02 31.09
C LEU A 610 3.22 -0.24 31.48
N ALA A 611 4.03 -0.79 30.57
CA ALA A 611 5.46 -1.06 30.83
C ALA A 611 6.22 0.24 31.11
N THR A 612 5.90 1.33 30.36
CA THR A 612 6.50 2.66 30.57
C THR A 612 6.21 3.21 31.97
N ASN A 613 4.95 3.09 32.39
CA ASN A 613 4.52 3.57 33.70
C ASN A 613 5.11 2.73 34.85
N ASP A 614 5.18 1.40 34.67
CA ASP A 614 5.81 0.47 35.61
C ASP A 614 7.28 0.84 35.88
N ALA A 615 7.99 1.22 34.84
CA ALA A 615 9.41 1.61 34.95
C ALA A 615 9.61 2.86 35.85
N HIS A 616 8.64 3.79 35.85
CA HIS A 616 8.72 5.04 36.66
C HIS A 616 8.24 4.90 38.09
N LEU A 617 7.72 3.73 38.50
CA LEU A 617 7.33 3.52 39.91
C LEU A 617 8.57 3.42 40.81
N PRO A 618 8.57 3.96 42.05
CA PRO A 618 9.71 3.90 42.95
C PRO A 618 10.15 2.46 43.28
N ASP A 619 11.47 2.24 43.40
CA ASP A 619 12.04 0.94 43.78
C ASP A 619 11.76 0.54 45.25
N GLU A 620 11.39 1.48 46.09
CA GLU A 620 11.28 1.28 47.55
C GLU A 620 9.92 0.79 48.05
N SER A 621 8.92 0.57 47.19
CA SER A 621 7.68 -0.05 47.65
C SER A 621 7.87 -1.56 47.79
N ASN A 622 7.76 -2.09 49.01
CA ASN A 622 7.62 -3.52 49.30
C ASN A 622 6.37 -4.17 48.62
N GLU A 623 5.65 -3.41 47.86
CA GLU A 623 4.50 -3.84 47.07
C GLU A 623 4.88 -3.99 45.60
N SER A 624 4.67 -5.17 45.05
CA SER A 624 4.82 -5.43 43.62
C SER A 624 3.82 -4.57 42.82
N THR A 625 4.23 -4.07 41.65
CA THR A 625 3.40 -3.30 40.74
C THR A 625 2.10 -4.00 40.40
N ALA A 626 2.14 -5.30 40.13
CA ALA A 626 0.94 -6.10 39.86
C ALA A 626 -0.05 -6.07 41.03
N LEU A 627 0.44 -6.05 42.28
CA LEU A 627 -0.39 -5.91 43.47
C LEU A 627 -1.05 -4.54 43.56
N ILE A 628 -0.32 -3.48 43.28
CA ILE A 628 -0.85 -2.10 43.27
C ILE A 628 -1.93 -1.96 42.19
N ILE A 629 -1.66 -2.42 40.96
CA ILE A 629 -2.59 -2.37 39.83
C ILE A 629 -3.86 -3.17 40.14
N ALA A 630 -3.72 -4.39 40.71
CA ALA A 630 -4.87 -5.21 41.09
C ALA A 630 -5.78 -4.51 42.12
N LYS A 631 -5.17 -3.83 43.11
CA LYS A 631 -5.90 -3.02 44.09
C LYS A 631 -6.64 -1.85 43.44
N ILE A 632 -6.00 -1.18 42.47
CA ILE A 632 -6.59 -0.06 41.71
C ILE A 632 -7.78 -0.58 40.88
N LEU A 633 -7.61 -1.68 40.16
CA LEU A 633 -8.65 -2.30 39.36
C LEU A 633 -9.87 -2.66 40.20
N LEU A 634 -9.68 -3.32 41.34
CA LEU A 634 -10.75 -3.66 42.25
C LEU A 634 -11.40 -2.43 42.90
N GLY A 635 -10.61 -1.39 43.23
CA GLY A 635 -11.14 -0.17 43.85
C GLY A 635 -11.95 0.71 42.90
N THR A 636 -11.55 0.77 41.62
CA THR A 636 -12.13 1.73 40.68
C THR A 636 -13.02 1.07 39.62
N PHE A 637 -12.67 -0.15 39.18
CA PHE A 637 -13.28 -0.79 38.01
C PHE A 637 -13.98 -2.14 38.32
N SER A 638 -14.19 -2.50 39.61
CA SER A 638 -14.78 -3.80 39.99
C SER A 638 -16.09 -4.14 39.25
N ARG A 639 -16.91 -3.15 38.90
CA ARG A 639 -18.16 -3.35 38.17
C ARG A 639 -17.99 -3.82 36.73
N TYR A 640 -16.79 -3.69 36.17
CA TYR A 640 -16.43 -4.00 34.79
C TYR A 640 -15.49 -5.20 34.69
N ILE A 641 -15.12 -5.78 35.82
CA ILE A 641 -14.32 -7.00 35.93
C ILE A 641 -15.27 -8.20 36.09
N SER A 642 -14.95 -9.32 35.45
CA SER A 642 -15.76 -10.52 35.60
C SER A 642 -15.75 -10.99 37.07
N SER A 643 -16.86 -11.54 37.55
CA SER A 643 -16.98 -12.01 38.95
C SER A 643 -15.91 -13.07 39.30
N GLU A 644 -15.49 -13.87 38.31
CA GLU A 644 -14.40 -14.85 38.45
C GLU A 644 -13.06 -14.18 38.64
N ASP A 645 -12.71 -13.24 37.76
CA ASP A 645 -11.42 -12.52 37.83
C ASP A 645 -11.38 -11.62 39.10
N GLU A 646 -12.51 -11.01 39.49
CA GLU A 646 -12.58 -10.25 40.73
C GLU A 646 -12.28 -11.10 41.94
N SER A 647 -12.86 -12.30 41.99
CA SER A 647 -12.63 -13.28 43.07
C SER A 647 -11.14 -13.71 43.08
N ASP A 648 -10.61 -14.04 41.92
CA ASP A 648 -9.23 -14.46 41.73
C ASP A 648 -8.25 -13.34 42.13
N MET A 649 -8.52 -12.09 41.73
CA MET A 649 -7.71 -10.93 42.17
C MET A 649 -7.71 -10.76 43.67
N ARG A 650 -8.88 -10.81 44.33
CA ARG A 650 -9.00 -10.66 45.76
C ARG A 650 -8.24 -11.76 46.54
N GLU A 651 -8.37 -13.02 46.10
CA GLU A 651 -7.65 -14.12 46.68
C GLU A 651 -6.13 -13.98 46.57
N ASN A 652 -5.65 -13.60 45.36
CA ASN A 652 -4.22 -13.46 45.10
C ASN A 652 -3.63 -12.20 45.75
N ILE A 653 -4.41 -11.10 45.88
CA ILE A 653 -3.99 -9.96 46.70
C ILE A 653 -3.72 -10.40 48.13
N THR A 654 -4.64 -11.13 48.78
CA THR A 654 -4.47 -11.63 50.13
C THR A 654 -3.23 -12.51 50.26
N LYS A 655 -2.97 -13.40 49.30
CA LYS A 655 -1.78 -14.26 49.27
C LYS A 655 -0.48 -13.46 49.03
N ALA A 656 -0.53 -12.41 48.22
CA ALA A 656 0.59 -11.55 47.91
C ALA A 656 0.99 -10.65 49.11
N GLU A 657 0.04 -10.31 49.97
CA GLU A 657 0.23 -9.54 51.19
C GLU A 657 0.76 -10.40 52.37
N ASP A 658 0.59 -11.72 52.29
CA ASP A 658 1.06 -12.65 53.32
C ASP A 658 2.59 -12.80 53.26
N SER A 659 3.30 -12.06 54.13
CA SER A 659 4.74 -12.12 54.25
C SER A 659 5.28 -13.43 54.90
N SER A 660 4.38 -14.26 55.46
CA SER A 660 4.78 -15.53 56.09
C SER A 660 5.02 -16.66 55.09
N ASN A 661 4.55 -16.53 53.85
CA ASN A 661 4.70 -17.51 52.77
C ASN A 661 5.36 -16.94 51.50
N PRO A 662 6.73 -16.84 51.46
CA PRO A 662 7.43 -16.27 50.31
C PRO A 662 7.15 -16.94 48.96
N MET A 663 7.03 -18.27 48.93
CA MET A 663 6.74 -19.01 47.71
C MET A 663 5.29 -18.78 47.21
N GLY A 664 4.32 -18.78 48.15
CA GLY A 664 2.94 -18.44 47.85
C GLY A 664 2.79 -17.01 47.32
N ARG A 665 3.56 -16.08 47.88
CA ARG A 665 3.61 -14.68 47.42
C ARG A 665 4.09 -14.56 45.99
N VAL A 666 5.17 -15.24 45.58
CA VAL A 666 5.69 -15.22 44.20
C VAL A 666 4.66 -15.76 43.22
N VAL A 667 3.98 -16.86 43.53
CA VAL A 667 2.95 -17.47 42.72
C VAL A 667 1.75 -16.53 42.59
N ALA A 668 1.31 -15.92 43.69
CA ALA A 668 0.19 -14.99 43.70
C ALA A 668 0.50 -13.72 42.88
N LEU A 669 1.70 -13.17 42.98
CA LEU A 669 2.13 -12.00 42.19
C LEU A 669 2.15 -12.28 40.69
N LYS A 670 2.65 -13.46 40.26
CA LYS A 670 2.58 -13.87 38.85
C LYS A 670 1.14 -14.00 38.32
N LYS A 671 0.25 -14.51 39.17
CA LYS A 671 -1.16 -14.65 38.81
C LYS A 671 -1.85 -13.28 38.72
N LEU A 672 -1.52 -12.35 39.64
CA LEU A 672 -1.99 -10.97 39.58
C LEU A 672 -1.46 -10.25 38.34
N GLU A 673 -0.22 -10.48 37.95
CA GLU A 673 0.37 -9.92 36.72
C GLU A 673 -0.47 -10.35 35.49
N SER A 674 -0.74 -11.63 35.32
CA SER A 674 -1.59 -12.16 34.23
C SER A 674 -3.01 -11.61 34.27
N LEU A 675 -3.62 -11.46 35.44
CA LEU A 675 -4.97 -10.92 35.61
C LEU A 675 -5.02 -9.43 35.30
N THR A 676 -4.01 -8.65 35.71
CA THR A 676 -3.95 -7.21 35.47
C THR A 676 -3.71 -6.89 34.01
N GLU A 677 -2.92 -7.70 33.30
CA GLU A 677 -2.72 -7.58 31.84
C GLU A 677 -4.05 -7.72 31.06
N LYS A 678 -4.93 -8.62 31.47
CA LYS A 678 -6.27 -8.81 30.87
C LYS A 678 -7.12 -7.52 30.93
N TYR A 679 -6.86 -6.66 31.92
CA TYR A 679 -7.58 -5.40 32.16
C TYR A 679 -6.74 -4.16 31.91
N SER A 680 -5.75 -4.26 31.01
CA SER A 680 -4.80 -3.19 30.65
C SER A 680 -5.48 -1.87 30.22
N LEU A 681 -6.66 -1.96 29.58
CA LEU A 681 -7.45 -0.80 29.19
C LEU A 681 -7.83 0.04 30.43
N PHE A 682 -8.32 -0.59 31.48
CA PHE A 682 -8.75 0.12 32.70
C PHE A 682 -7.55 0.67 33.49
N THR A 683 -6.44 -0.03 33.45
CA THR A 683 -5.19 0.46 34.03
C THR A 683 -4.73 1.73 33.29
N THR A 684 -4.74 1.72 31.96
CA THR A 684 -4.43 2.90 31.14
C THR A 684 -5.38 4.07 31.41
N MET A 685 -6.67 3.81 31.55
CA MET A 685 -7.64 4.86 31.94
C MET A 685 -7.27 5.48 33.31
N PHE A 686 -6.89 4.65 34.28
CA PHE A 686 -6.53 5.14 35.62
C PHE A 686 -5.26 5.99 35.62
N MET A 687 -4.33 5.76 34.69
CA MET A 687 -3.12 6.58 34.57
C MET A 687 -3.44 8.05 34.29
N PHE A 688 -4.49 8.37 33.55
CA PHE A 688 -4.95 9.76 33.39
C PHE A 688 -5.32 10.39 34.74
N LYS A 689 -5.87 9.61 35.67
CA LYS A 689 -6.16 10.08 37.03
C LYS A 689 -4.88 10.32 37.82
N ILE A 690 -3.86 9.46 37.67
CA ILE A 690 -2.55 9.65 38.29
C ILE A 690 -1.88 10.91 37.75
N VAL A 691 -1.90 11.11 36.43
CA VAL A 691 -1.38 12.33 35.79
C VAL A 691 -2.07 13.57 36.33
N ALA A 692 -3.41 13.54 36.46
CA ALA A 692 -4.17 14.65 37.03
C ALA A 692 -3.82 14.98 38.49
N MET A 693 -3.36 14.00 39.27
CA MET A 693 -2.97 14.15 40.68
C MET A 693 -1.50 14.53 40.88
N GLY A 694 -0.69 14.51 39.81
CA GLY A 694 0.76 14.81 39.88
C GLY A 694 1.03 16.29 40.20
N ASN A 695 1.79 16.52 41.29
CA ASN A 695 2.08 17.88 41.78
C ASN A 695 3.08 18.67 40.90
N SER A 696 3.70 18.07 39.90
CA SER A 696 4.76 18.67 39.06
C SER A 696 4.28 19.20 37.72
N LEU A 697 3.00 19.02 37.37
CA LEU A 697 2.43 19.42 36.07
C LEU A 697 1.76 20.80 36.13
N ASP A 698 1.69 21.46 34.99
CA ASP A 698 0.93 22.71 34.90
C ASP A 698 -0.58 22.44 35.12
N PRO A 699 -1.31 23.38 35.71
CA PRO A 699 -2.72 23.20 36.06
C PRO A 699 -3.62 22.89 34.85
N ALA A 700 -3.26 23.33 33.65
CA ALA A 700 -4.06 23.09 32.43
C ALA A 700 -3.92 21.63 31.98
N THR A 701 -2.73 21.07 32.00
CA THR A 701 -2.46 19.67 31.70
C THR A 701 -3.12 18.72 32.69
N ALA A 702 -3.03 19.02 33.99
CA ALA A 702 -3.71 18.26 35.04
C ALA A 702 -5.24 18.26 34.87
N ALA A 703 -5.83 19.44 34.59
CA ALA A 703 -7.27 19.57 34.35
C ALA A 703 -7.73 18.83 33.09
N ARG A 704 -6.90 18.82 32.04
CA ARG A 704 -7.19 18.07 30.81
C ARG A 704 -7.16 16.55 31.06
N ALA A 705 -6.21 16.06 31.85
CA ALA A 705 -6.12 14.65 32.22
C ALA A 705 -7.31 14.20 33.09
N ASP A 706 -7.71 15.00 34.08
CA ASP A 706 -8.90 14.71 34.90
C ASP A 706 -10.20 14.68 34.09
N LYS A 707 -10.33 15.61 33.15
CA LYS A 707 -11.46 15.64 32.23
C LYS A 707 -11.49 14.41 31.32
N ALA A 708 -10.34 14.04 30.74
CA ALA A 708 -10.23 12.86 29.90
C ALA A 708 -10.64 11.59 30.66
N PHE A 709 -10.16 11.41 31.88
CA PHE A 709 -10.55 10.30 32.74
C PHE A 709 -12.07 10.30 33.02
N ALA A 710 -12.64 11.45 33.35
CA ALA A 710 -14.07 11.57 33.62
C ALA A 710 -14.94 11.25 32.39
N ASP A 711 -14.51 11.65 31.20
CA ASP A 711 -15.22 11.37 29.96
C ASP A 711 -15.11 9.88 29.55
N MET A 712 -13.94 9.24 29.77
CA MET A 712 -13.75 7.79 29.62
C MET A 712 -14.67 7.01 30.57
N MET A 713 -14.78 7.42 31.83
CA MET A 713 -15.68 6.78 32.81
C MET A 713 -17.14 6.88 32.37
N LYS A 714 -17.58 8.01 31.83
CA LYS A 714 -18.94 8.16 31.28
C LYS A 714 -19.19 7.27 30.06
N ALA A 715 -18.20 7.11 29.19
CA ALA A 715 -18.28 6.20 28.05
C ALA A 715 -18.37 4.74 28.53
N LEU A 716 -17.56 4.38 29.50
CA LEU A 716 -17.56 3.04 30.11
C LEU A 716 -18.90 2.70 30.78
N GLU A 717 -19.55 3.65 31.45
CA GLU A 717 -20.90 3.51 32.03
C GLU A 717 -21.97 3.21 30.98
N ARG A 718 -21.75 3.62 29.73
CA ARG A 718 -22.63 3.35 28.59
C ARG A 718 -22.24 2.10 27.82
N HIS A 719 -21.24 1.33 28.30
CA HIS A 719 -20.64 0.20 27.61
C HIS A 719 -20.04 0.55 26.22
N ASP A 720 -19.65 1.80 26.03
CA ASP A 720 -19.07 2.29 24.77
C ASP A 720 -17.55 2.24 24.84
N ILE A 721 -17.01 1.04 24.63
CA ILE A 721 -15.56 0.76 24.69
C ILE A 721 -14.80 1.46 23.55
N ASP A 722 -15.44 1.63 22.39
CA ASP A 722 -14.79 2.29 21.27
C ASP A 722 -14.56 3.78 21.56
N THR A 723 -15.54 4.46 22.13
CA THR A 723 -15.34 5.85 22.61
C THR A 723 -14.26 5.93 23.70
N VAL A 724 -14.12 4.92 24.58
CA VAL A 724 -13.03 4.90 25.57
C VAL A 724 -11.68 4.84 24.88
N ARG A 725 -11.51 3.96 23.89
CA ARG A 725 -10.27 3.82 23.10
C ARG A 725 -9.94 5.10 22.35
N ASP A 726 -10.91 5.73 21.72
CA ASP A 726 -10.75 7.00 21.02
C ASP A 726 -10.29 8.13 21.95
N LEU A 727 -10.85 8.19 23.17
CA LEU A 727 -10.45 9.16 24.18
C LEU A 727 -9.03 8.94 24.69
N ILE A 728 -8.61 7.69 24.88
CA ILE A 728 -7.22 7.35 25.21
C ILE A 728 -6.28 7.78 24.07
N SER A 729 -6.60 7.42 22.84
CA SER A 729 -5.79 7.74 21.66
C SER A 729 -5.67 9.27 21.47
N SER A 730 -6.77 10.00 21.60
CA SER A 730 -6.82 11.46 21.40
C SER A 730 -6.10 12.25 22.50
N ASN A 731 -5.78 11.64 23.64
CA ASN A 731 -5.13 12.24 24.78
C ASN A 731 -3.83 11.52 25.19
N SER A 732 -3.30 10.67 24.33
CA SER A 732 -2.09 9.87 24.60
C SER A 732 -0.85 10.72 24.93
N ASP A 733 -0.79 11.97 24.43
CA ASP A 733 0.21 12.97 24.78
C ASP A 733 0.27 13.26 26.29
N LEU A 734 -0.84 13.17 27.01
CA LEU A 734 -0.88 13.41 28.45
C LEU A 734 -0.17 12.33 29.25
N LEU A 735 -0.14 11.10 28.77
CA LEU A 735 0.60 9.98 29.40
C LEU A 735 2.11 10.12 29.24
N ARG A 736 2.57 10.94 28.26
CA ARG A 736 3.99 11.19 27.98
C ARG A 736 4.60 12.34 28.78
N VAL A 737 3.80 13.24 29.32
CA VAL A 737 4.23 14.48 29.99
C VAL A 737 4.82 14.21 31.40
N ALA A 738 4.64 13.03 31.94
CA ALA A 738 5.12 12.68 33.29
C ALA A 738 6.64 12.45 33.40
N GLY A 739 7.40 12.45 32.29
CA GLY A 739 8.86 12.25 32.26
C GLY A 739 9.58 13.34 31.47
N GLY A 740 10.47 14.09 32.12
CA GLY A 740 11.27 15.15 31.51
C GLY A 740 12.22 14.64 30.41
N GLY A 741 12.26 15.34 29.29
CA GLY A 741 13.01 14.94 28.09
C GLY A 741 14.53 14.94 28.25
N ILE A 742 15.15 13.88 27.75
CA ILE A 742 16.59 13.79 27.46
C ILE A 742 16.75 13.28 26.03
N ASP A 743 17.63 13.97 25.28
CA ASP A 743 17.92 13.67 23.86
C ASP A 743 18.77 12.39 23.76
N ILE A 744 18.15 11.25 23.41
CA ILE A 744 18.86 10.00 23.18
C ILE A 744 19.12 9.86 21.68
N LYS A 745 20.38 9.77 21.30
CA LYS A 745 20.77 9.53 19.92
C LYS A 745 20.40 8.12 19.48
N THR A 746 19.43 8.02 18.58
CA THR A 746 18.99 6.76 17.93
C THR A 746 19.78 6.45 16.66
N ALA A 747 20.61 7.39 16.19
CA ALA A 747 21.36 7.27 14.93
C ALA A 747 22.58 6.33 15.03
N LEU A 748 22.95 5.72 13.89
CA LEU A 748 24.14 4.87 13.73
C LEU A 748 25.34 5.67 13.23
N LYS A 749 26.57 5.20 13.52
CA LYS A 749 27.82 5.70 12.93
C LYS A 749 28.32 4.72 11.85
N ASN A 750 29.05 5.27 10.85
CA ASN A 750 29.78 4.46 9.87
C ASN A 750 30.79 3.53 10.56
N GLY A 751 30.87 2.28 10.05
CA GLY A 751 31.73 1.22 10.59
C GLY A 751 33.20 1.36 10.27
#